data_12eb58590fe01d63d65174cfa5586749
#
_entry.id   12eb58590fe01d63d65174cfa5586749
#
_cell.length_a   1.000
_cell.length_b   1.000
_cell.length_c   1.000
_cell.angle_alpha   90.00
_cell.angle_beta   90.00
_cell.angle_gamma   90.00
#
_symmetry.space_group_name_H-M   'P 1'
#
loop_
_entity.id
_entity.type
_entity.pdbx_description
1 polymer ?
#
loop_
_entity_poly.entity_id
_entity_poly.type
_entity_poly.pdbx_seq_one_letter_code
_entity_poly.pdbx_strand_id
1 'polypeptide(L)'
;ITFCYVAYMFAYFFLDVAFYDYSARQFDDQNSLAAFIAQFYAVSGFLTVLVMIIVFAPFLRRFGILAGVITFPVVIFIGSTAVTAMEFSGFEAAAIFIVMVATNAARFVLQSAIWKSSVTVLFQVLPDRQRSQGIALTEGVIDPVAGGFAGICLYVLTTQFGLEPKSFLVVLSALMLTWIVIGFFVRRLYVSNLVVNIQKRKLGEIALSDLDNASLNIIKGGLKSSYPAEIFYCLNLLEEMEHPEITELIKTLMGNHNHDVRMDVLRRIASLHIRPLISAVLDRVEQEPDPIIRGQALKTYAILGPADTTDRLLPFLNKSDRDLEKGALVGILYFDQDNEMANRHLLDSVRSQNINERLLATEVIAETGVPRFSDYLIELLEDTDPLIVERAIIAAGNLQDPRLVNILVEKLAIASLQGTTSQSLRYFGEAALLELDTELTSPEATRQEKSHIIETIMEIGGGQAIEILLRHREIAQPELRHKVRLSLAKLHFQAEPDDQYIFVNSLDEEVQLITWLLSAMDDLRDEPHFKRLHAALASELEVRRDSMLLLISFLFPSIVILDTRANIDSKIAERRVFALEILDNLLTSEIKQTVLPLLDDLTVAERLEQMSIRFPQEKMAAEERFHNIVDNHFDQAFFWTRSCMLHQIGESKSAIHLEQVEKSLRDRESIIRETAVWCLSKLRPPGFRKTLSTYIEDRSVPVRDVARAIHATLQASDPAE
;
A
#
# COMPACT_ATOMS: atom_id res chain seq x y z
N ILE A 1 -4.84 0.77 29.36
CA ILE A 1 -3.39 0.52 29.54
C ILE A 1 -2.80 1.49 30.56
N THR A 2 -2.99 2.81 30.45
CA THR A 2 -2.49 3.84 31.39
C THR A 2 -2.85 3.52 32.86
N PHE A 3 -4.11 3.17 33.11
CA PHE A 3 -4.55 2.76 34.46
C PHE A 3 -3.80 1.54 34.97
N CYS A 4 -3.52 0.55 34.11
CA CYS A 4 -2.77 -0.66 34.49
C CYS A 4 -1.32 -0.32 34.91
N TYR A 5 -0.68 0.62 34.22
CA TYR A 5 0.65 1.08 34.59
C TYR A 5 0.67 1.87 35.92
N VAL A 6 -0.32 2.72 36.14
CA VAL A 6 -0.45 3.42 37.43
C VAL A 6 -0.68 2.41 38.56
N ALA A 7 -1.64 1.49 38.42
CA ALA A 7 -1.91 0.45 39.40
C ALA A 7 -0.69 -0.47 39.65
N TYR A 8 0.05 -0.77 38.62
CA TYR A 8 1.31 -1.51 38.69
C TYR A 8 2.36 -0.77 39.55
N MET A 9 2.54 0.53 39.37
CA MET A 9 3.49 1.33 40.17
C MET A 9 3.09 1.38 41.62
N PHE A 10 1.78 1.49 41.93
CA PHE A 10 1.30 1.38 43.30
C PHE A 10 1.59 -0.01 43.90
N ALA A 11 1.41 -1.08 43.12
CA ALA A 11 1.73 -2.43 43.60
C ALA A 11 3.22 -2.56 43.88
N TYR A 12 4.07 -1.96 43.05
CA TYR A 12 5.53 -1.95 43.22
C TYR A 12 5.91 -1.28 44.54
N PHE A 13 5.52 -0.03 44.77
CA PHE A 13 5.95 0.73 45.93
C PHE A 13 5.30 0.24 47.23
N PHE A 14 3.99 -0.09 47.22
CA PHE A 14 3.29 -0.47 48.43
C PHE A 14 3.71 -1.86 48.95
N LEU A 15 3.93 -2.81 48.03
CA LEU A 15 4.44 -4.13 48.41
C LEU A 15 5.88 -4.06 48.88
N ASP A 16 6.73 -3.27 48.21
CA ASP A 16 8.14 -3.16 48.62
C ASP A 16 8.24 -2.55 50.05
N VAL A 17 7.52 -1.47 50.31
CA VAL A 17 7.52 -0.88 51.68
C VAL A 17 7.01 -1.85 52.72
N ALA A 18 5.90 -2.55 52.45
CA ALA A 18 5.39 -3.58 53.33
C ALA A 18 6.39 -4.72 53.51
N PHE A 19 7.00 -5.21 52.43
CA PHE A 19 8.01 -6.28 52.47
C PHE A 19 9.23 -5.88 53.34
N TYR A 20 9.74 -4.66 53.17
CA TYR A 20 10.87 -4.18 54.01
C TYR A 20 10.46 -4.03 55.49
N ASP A 21 9.25 -3.57 55.78
CA ASP A 21 8.78 -3.42 57.17
C ASP A 21 8.61 -4.81 57.83
N TYR A 22 7.95 -5.75 57.16
CA TYR A 22 7.81 -7.12 57.68
C TYR A 22 9.16 -7.85 57.82
N SER A 23 10.11 -7.60 56.87
CA SER A 23 11.44 -8.14 56.95
C SER A 23 12.23 -7.57 58.12
N ALA A 24 12.15 -6.24 58.33
CA ALA A 24 12.83 -5.61 59.45
C ALA A 24 12.32 -6.04 60.85
N ARG A 25 11.05 -6.45 60.91
CA ARG A 25 10.48 -7.02 62.15
C ARG A 25 10.95 -8.47 62.43
N GLN A 26 11.42 -9.20 61.41
CA GLN A 26 11.83 -10.60 61.52
C GLN A 26 13.32 -10.76 61.82
N PHE A 27 14.17 -9.77 61.46
CA PHE A 27 15.62 -9.85 61.63
C PHE A 27 16.08 -8.73 62.56
N ASP A 28 16.73 -9.08 63.68
CA ASP A 28 17.23 -8.12 64.69
C ASP A 28 18.55 -7.49 64.27
N ASP A 29 19.34 -8.15 63.37
CA ASP A 29 20.64 -7.66 62.89
C ASP A 29 20.58 -7.17 61.47
N GLN A 30 21.14 -6.00 61.19
CA GLN A 30 21.20 -5.33 59.88
C GLN A 30 21.91 -6.17 58.82
N ASN A 31 22.96 -6.94 59.20
CA ASN A 31 23.70 -7.73 58.24
C ASN A 31 22.91 -8.96 57.80
N SER A 32 22.16 -9.61 58.73
CA SER A 32 21.29 -10.73 58.39
C SER A 32 20.08 -10.28 57.55
N LEU A 33 19.52 -9.10 57.80
CA LEU A 33 18.49 -8.48 56.98
C LEU A 33 19.00 -8.19 55.56
N ALA A 34 20.18 -7.62 55.41
CA ALA A 34 20.79 -7.29 54.14
C ALA A 34 21.13 -8.59 53.33
N ALA A 35 21.64 -9.63 54.00
CA ALA A 35 21.90 -10.91 53.40
C ALA A 35 20.62 -11.60 52.90
N PHE A 36 19.55 -11.57 53.71
CA PHE A 36 18.24 -12.09 53.28
C PHE A 36 17.68 -11.35 52.05
N ILE A 37 17.71 -10.03 52.04
CA ILE A 37 17.24 -9.20 50.95
C ILE A 37 18.02 -9.52 49.65
N ALA A 38 19.36 -9.61 49.75
CA ALA A 38 20.20 -9.98 48.62
C ALA A 38 19.88 -11.36 48.05
N GLN A 39 19.72 -12.38 48.93
CA GLN A 39 19.30 -13.71 48.52
C GLN A 39 17.90 -13.71 47.91
N PHE A 40 16.96 -13.00 48.48
CA PHE A 40 15.60 -12.88 47.93
C PHE A 40 15.59 -12.38 46.48
N TYR A 41 16.32 -11.28 46.19
CA TYR A 41 16.39 -10.74 44.84
C TYR A 41 17.14 -11.63 43.88
N ALA A 42 18.21 -12.32 44.33
CA ALA A 42 18.98 -13.26 43.50
C ALA A 42 18.09 -14.46 43.08
N VAL A 43 17.39 -15.07 44.06
CA VAL A 43 16.48 -16.21 43.79
C VAL A 43 15.29 -15.76 42.93
N SER A 44 14.67 -14.64 43.22
CA SER A 44 13.54 -14.11 42.46
C SER A 44 13.94 -13.74 41.03
N GLY A 45 15.14 -13.18 40.81
CA GLY A 45 15.69 -12.91 39.48
C GLY A 45 15.94 -14.19 38.67
N PHE A 46 16.54 -15.20 39.27
CA PHE A 46 16.73 -16.52 38.62
C PHE A 46 15.39 -17.16 38.25
N LEU A 47 14.42 -17.15 39.17
CA LEU A 47 13.07 -17.68 38.93
C LEU A 47 12.36 -16.91 37.81
N THR A 48 12.56 -15.61 37.69
CA THR A 48 12.00 -14.79 36.60
C THR A 48 12.47 -15.28 35.22
N VAL A 49 13.78 -15.51 35.05
CA VAL A 49 14.33 -16.02 33.80
C VAL A 49 13.78 -17.41 33.47
N LEU A 50 13.68 -18.27 34.49
CA LEU A 50 13.16 -19.63 34.31
C LEU A 50 11.68 -19.62 33.89
N VAL A 51 10.85 -18.79 34.53
CA VAL A 51 9.42 -18.62 34.17
C VAL A 51 9.27 -18.03 32.78
N MET A 52 10.11 -17.06 32.41
CA MET A 52 10.06 -16.42 31.10
C MET A 52 10.38 -17.43 29.98
N ILE A 53 11.37 -18.31 30.17
CA ILE A 53 11.76 -19.28 29.13
C ILE A 53 10.78 -20.47 29.07
N ILE A 54 10.38 -21.01 30.22
CA ILE A 54 9.65 -22.30 30.26
C ILE A 54 8.13 -22.11 30.32
N VAL A 55 7.65 -21.08 31.02
CA VAL A 55 6.21 -20.95 31.34
C VAL A 55 5.50 -19.96 30.42
N PHE A 56 6.15 -18.87 30.02
CA PHE A 56 5.48 -17.76 29.33
C PHE A 56 4.79 -18.17 28.00
N ALA A 57 5.50 -18.84 27.10
CA ALA A 57 4.94 -19.25 25.82
C ALA A 57 3.82 -20.31 25.95
N PRO A 58 3.97 -21.41 26.72
CA PRO A 58 2.87 -22.35 26.96
C PRO A 58 1.67 -21.71 27.67
N PHE A 59 1.93 -20.78 28.58
CA PHE A 59 0.88 -20.06 29.30
C PHE A 59 0.02 -19.21 28.35
N LEU A 60 0.66 -18.43 27.46
CA LEU A 60 -0.04 -17.62 26.47
C LEU A 60 -0.82 -18.47 25.47
N ARG A 61 -0.26 -19.59 25.00
CA ARG A 61 -0.95 -20.51 24.09
C ARG A 61 -2.22 -21.09 24.68
N ARG A 62 -2.20 -21.40 25.99
CA ARG A 62 -3.33 -22.05 26.66
C ARG A 62 -4.39 -21.07 27.16
N PHE A 63 -3.99 -19.91 27.66
CA PHE A 63 -4.89 -18.97 28.36
C PHE A 63 -5.09 -17.65 27.61
N GLY A 64 -4.29 -17.38 26.59
CA GLY A 64 -4.35 -16.17 25.79
C GLY A 64 -3.68 -14.93 26.39
N ILE A 65 -3.45 -13.92 25.58
CA ILE A 65 -2.73 -12.69 25.96
C ILE A 65 -3.40 -11.93 27.11
N LEU A 66 -4.74 -11.91 27.12
CA LEU A 66 -5.51 -11.22 28.17
C LEU A 66 -5.36 -11.86 29.53
N ALA A 67 -5.20 -13.19 29.59
CA ALA A 67 -4.88 -13.89 30.83
C ALA A 67 -3.52 -13.44 31.38
N GLY A 68 -2.54 -13.18 30.51
CA GLY A 68 -1.24 -12.64 30.91
C GLY A 68 -1.33 -11.29 31.60
N VAL A 69 -2.23 -10.41 31.14
CA VAL A 69 -2.46 -9.08 31.75
C VAL A 69 -3.20 -9.17 33.07
N ILE A 70 -4.12 -10.13 33.23
CA ILE A 70 -5.00 -10.26 34.42
C ILE A 70 -4.32 -11.11 35.51
N THR A 71 -3.41 -12.01 35.18
CA THR A 71 -2.75 -12.88 36.15
C THR A 71 -1.98 -12.10 37.20
N PHE A 72 -1.30 -11.02 36.83
CA PHE A 72 -0.56 -10.19 37.78
C PHE A 72 -1.50 -9.60 38.85
N PRO A 73 -2.56 -8.81 38.54
CA PRO A 73 -3.42 -8.24 39.57
C PRO A 73 -4.19 -9.29 40.39
N VAL A 74 -4.53 -10.44 39.82
CA VAL A 74 -5.20 -11.53 40.56
C VAL A 74 -4.29 -12.13 41.64
N VAL A 75 -3.05 -12.45 41.29
CA VAL A 75 -2.10 -13.03 42.26
C VAL A 75 -1.74 -12.03 43.34
N ILE A 76 -1.57 -10.76 43.01
CA ILE A 76 -1.28 -9.71 43.99
C ILE A 76 -2.50 -9.44 44.90
N PHE A 77 -3.70 -9.45 44.33
CA PHE A 77 -4.95 -9.33 45.11
C PHE A 77 -5.08 -10.46 46.17
N ILE A 78 -4.86 -11.72 45.74
CA ILE A 78 -4.92 -12.89 46.65
C ILE A 78 -3.86 -12.75 47.74
N GLY A 79 -2.60 -12.45 47.36
CA GLY A 79 -1.50 -12.34 48.32
C GLY A 79 -1.68 -11.19 49.32
N SER A 80 -2.00 -9.98 48.82
CA SER A 80 -2.20 -8.82 49.71
C SER A 80 -3.41 -9.01 50.63
N THR A 81 -4.51 -9.59 50.14
CA THR A 81 -5.69 -9.89 50.96
C THR A 81 -5.38 -10.99 51.99
N ALA A 82 -4.61 -12.02 51.64
CA ALA A 82 -4.21 -13.06 52.58
C ALA A 82 -3.33 -12.51 53.70
N VAL A 83 -2.29 -11.71 53.40
CA VAL A 83 -1.46 -11.03 54.41
C VAL A 83 -2.33 -10.17 55.35
N THR A 84 -3.20 -9.36 54.77
CA THR A 84 -4.09 -8.50 55.54
C THR A 84 -5.04 -9.30 56.45
N ALA A 85 -5.66 -10.36 55.94
CA ALA A 85 -6.56 -11.22 56.72
C ALA A 85 -5.86 -11.94 57.86
N MET A 86 -4.62 -12.42 57.63
CA MET A 86 -3.79 -13.08 58.66
C MET A 86 -3.40 -12.10 59.78
N GLU A 87 -3.03 -10.86 59.42
CA GLU A 87 -2.73 -9.80 60.38
C GLU A 87 -3.94 -9.48 61.30
N PHE A 88 -5.13 -9.29 60.69
CA PHE A 88 -6.36 -9.05 61.44
C PHE A 88 -6.84 -10.25 62.29
N SER A 89 -6.47 -11.48 61.90
CA SER A 89 -6.84 -12.69 62.57
C SER A 89 -5.85 -13.10 63.69
N GLY A 90 -4.76 -12.34 63.86
CA GLY A 90 -3.75 -12.60 64.92
C GLY A 90 -2.87 -13.82 64.71
N PHE A 91 -2.55 -14.16 63.45
CA PHE A 91 -1.61 -15.24 63.14
C PHE A 91 -0.21 -14.88 63.62
N GLU A 92 0.66 -15.92 63.76
CA GLU A 92 2.06 -15.73 64.12
C GLU A 92 2.83 -14.88 63.09
N ALA A 93 3.68 -13.98 63.57
CA ALA A 93 4.43 -13.05 62.72
C ALA A 93 5.27 -13.79 61.67
N ALA A 94 5.83 -14.96 61.99
CA ALA A 94 6.60 -15.78 61.05
C ALA A 94 5.73 -16.29 59.86
N ALA A 95 4.49 -16.70 60.14
CA ALA A 95 3.56 -17.16 59.10
C ALA A 95 3.17 -16.01 58.13
N ILE A 96 2.88 -14.83 58.69
CA ILE A 96 2.56 -13.60 57.93
C ILE A 96 3.76 -13.22 57.03
N PHE A 97 4.98 -13.26 57.58
CA PHE A 97 6.21 -12.98 56.88
C PHE A 97 6.42 -13.94 55.70
N ILE A 98 6.20 -15.23 55.84
CA ILE A 98 6.35 -16.20 54.72
C ILE A 98 5.38 -15.85 53.57
N VAL A 99 4.10 -15.53 53.89
CA VAL A 99 3.12 -15.18 52.84
C VAL A 99 3.49 -13.84 52.18
N MET A 100 4.03 -12.89 52.95
CA MET A 100 4.51 -11.62 52.41
C MET A 100 5.69 -11.80 51.47
N VAL A 101 6.67 -12.63 51.85
CA VAL A 101 7.83 -13.00 51.00
C VAL A 101 7.35 -13.67 49.73
N ALA A 102 6.43 -14.63 49.82
CA ALA A 102 5.86 -15.32 48.65
C ALA A 102 5.10 -14.35 47.73
N THR A 103 4.35 -13.41 48.29
CA THR A 103 3.59 -12.40 47.51
C THR A 103 4.53 -11.44 46.79
N ASN A 104 5.61 -10.97 47.44
CA ASN A 104 6.58 -10.08 46.81
C ASN A 104 7.43 -10.82 45.78
N ALA A 105 7.79 -12.10 46.00
CA ALA A 105 8.44 -12.93 44.98
C ALA A 105 7.55 -13.14 43.76
N ALA A 106 6.27 -13.45 43.95
CA ALA A 106 5.31 -13.56 42.87
C ALA A 106 5.16 -12.24 42.10
N ARG A 107 5.11 -11.09 42.78
CA ARG A 107 5.11 -9.76 42.16
C ARG A 107 6.32 -9.62 41.24
N PHE A 108 7.53 -9.87 41.76
CA PHE A 108 8.79 -9.69 41.03
C PHE A 108 8.84 -10.55 39.76
N VAL A 109 8.46 -11.82 39.88
CA VAL A 109 8.47 -12.78 38.76
C VAL A 109 7.39 -12.44 37.74
N LEU A 110 6.14 -12.28 38.16
CA LEU A 110 5.02 -12.05 37.25
C LEU A 110 5.10 -10.72 36.52
N GLN A 111 5.65 -9.69 37.16
CA GLN A 111 5.89 -8.37 36.57
C GLN A 111 6.70 -8.47 35.28
N SER A 112 7.86 -9.12 35.35
CA SER A 112 8.80 -9.13 34.24
C SER A 112 8.56 -10.28 33.27
N ALA A 113 8.26 -11.50 33.78
CA ALA A 113 8.11 -12.67 32.94
C ALA A 113 6.75 -12.74 32.22
N ILE A 114 5.66 -12.26 32.81
CA ILE A 114 4.31 -12.41 32.24
C ILE A 114 3.69 -11.09 31.85
N TRP A 115 3.57 -10.13 32.80
CA TRP A 115 2.81 -8.90 32.56
C TRP A 115 3.46 -7.98 31.51
N LYS A 116 4.73 -7.58 31.68
CA LYS A 116 5.44 -6.72 30.71
C LYS A 116 5.49 -7.36 29.33
N SER A 117 5.79 -8.65 29.26
CA SER A 117 5.83 -9.39 28.01
C SER A 117 4.46 -9.45 27.32
N SER A 118 3.37 -9.67 28.08
CA SER A 118 2.00 -9.67 27.53
C SER A 118 1.55 -8.31 27.05
N VAL A 119 1.91 -7.23 27.73
CA VAL A 119 1.61 -5.85 27.30
C VAL A 119 2.36 -5.50 26.03
N THR A 120 3.63 -5.91 25.89
CA THR A 120 4.41 -5.72 24.65
C THR A 120 3.74 -6.40 23.45
N VAL A 121 3.22 -7.62 23.63
CA VAL A 121 2.46 -8.32 22.59
C VAL A 121 1.14 -7.60 22.26
N LEU A 122 0.45 -7.02 23.26
CA LEU A 122 -0.74 -6.18 23.00
C LEU A 122 -0.47 -4.99 22.11
N PHE A 123 0.70 -4.36 22.22
CA PHE A 123 1.10 -3.26 21.33
C PHE A 123 1.34 -3.71 19.89
N GLN A 124 1.67 -4.97 19.64
CA GLN A 124 1.86 -5.50 18.27
C GLN A 124 0.57 -5.47 17.42
N VAL A 125 -0.60 -5.43 18.06
CA VAL A 125 -1.90 -5.29 17.37
C VAL A 125 -2.13 -3.89 16.82
N LEU A 126 -1.37 -2.89 17.25
CA LEU A 126 -1.49 -1.51 16.77
C LEU A 126 -0.66 -1.29 15.49
N PRO A 127 -1.12 -0.39 14.59
CA PRO A 127 -0.31 0.05 13.45
C PRO A 127 1.06 0.59 13.91
N ASP A 128 2.12 0.38 13.13
CA ASP A 128 3.51 0.67 13.52
C ASP A 128 3.72 2.07 14.10
N ARG A 129 3.11 3.09 13.50
CA ARG A 129 3.17 4.47 13.99
C ARG A 129 2.51 4.65 15.35
N GLN A 130 1.35 4.03 15.57
CA GLN A 130 0.63 4.10 16.85
C GLN A 130 1.30 3.22 17.92
N ARG A 131 1.90 2.10 17.49
CA ARG A 131 2.69 1.20 18.34
C ARG A 131 3.90 1.90 18.93
N SER A 132 4.73 2.52 18.08
CA SER A 132 5.93 3.24 18.52
C SER A 132 5.60 4.43 19.43
N GLN A 133 4.55 5.19 19.08
CA GLN A 133 4.07 6.29 19.92
C GLN A 133 3.49 5.80 21.25
N GLY A 134 2.74 4.69 21.23
CA GLY A 134 2.16 4.08 22.43
C GLY A 134 3.23 3.56 23.39
N ILE A 135 4.25 2.89 22.91
CA ILE A 135 5.37 2.40 23.72
C ILE A 135 6.16 3.59 24.29
N ALA A 136 6.54 4.57 23.46
CA ALA A 136 7.27 5.75 23.89
C ALA A 136 6.49 6.57 24.95
N LEU A 137 5.19 6.76 24.78
CA LEU A 137 4.34 7.44 25.76
C LEU A 137 4.24 6.65 27.07
N THR A 138 4.12 5.33 26.98
CA THR A 138 3.93 4.48 28.15
C THR A 138 5.19 4.34 28.96
N GLU A 139 6.31 4.02 28.34
CA GLU A 139 7.60 3.82 29.02
C GLU A 139 8.32 5.14 29.32
N GLY A 140 8.20 6.14 28.43
CA GLY A 140 8.89 7.43 28.57
C GLY A 140 8.16 8.44 29.46
N VAL A 141 6.83 8.39 29.55
CA VAL A 141 6.05 9.40 30.27
C VAL A 141 5.20 8.77 31.37
N ILE A 142 4.37 7.79 31.05
CA ILE A 142 3.37 7.25 32.00
C ILE A 142 4.07 6.51 33.14
N ASP A 143 5.05 5.68 32.84
CA ASP A 143 5.76 4.86 33.84
C ASP A 143 6.50 5.76 34.87
N PRO A 144 7.35 6.75 34.49
CA PRO A 144 7.99 7.66 35.43
C PRO A 144 7.00 8.53 36.22
N VAL A 145 5.96 9.06 35.55
CA VAL A 145 4.95 9.91 36.21
C VAL A 145 4.12 9.09 37.22
N ALA A 146 3.72 7.87 36.86
CA ALA A 146 3.01 6.97 37.77
C ALA A 146 3.87 6.56 38.96
N GLY A 147 5.17 6.32 38.76
CA GLY A 147 6.12 6.03 39.83
C GLY A 147 6.28 7.21 40.80
N GLY A 148 6.48 8.43 40.25
CA GLY A 148 6.55 9.66 41.05
C GLY A 148 5.27 9.90 41.84
N PHE A 149 4.11 9.72 41.20
CA PHE A 149 2.80 9.89 41.85
C PHE A 149 2.58 8.86 42.99
N ALA A 150 2.91 7.58 42.73
CA ALA A 150 2.81 6.54 43.75
C ALA A 150 3.74 6.80 44.93
N GLY A 151 4.98 7.29 44.68
CA GLY A 151 5.91 7.70 45.73
C GLY A 151 5.40 8.89 46.58
N ILE A 152 4.83 9.91 45.94
CA ILE A 152 4.22 11.04 46.62
C ILE A 152 3.01 10.60 47.48
N CYS A 153 2.14 9.75 46.92
CA CYS A 153 1.04 9.19 47.66
C CYS A 153 1.52 8.42 48.90
N LEU A 154 2.53 7.57 48.73
CA LEU A 154 3.13 6.84 49.83
C LEU A 154 3.66 7.77 50.95
N TYR A 155 4.43 8.81 50.52
CA TYR A 155 4.94 9.82 51.46
C TYR A 155 3.83 10.53 52.23
N VAL A 156 2.80 10.98 51.56
CA VAL A 156 1.64 11.64 52.19
C VAL A 156 0.90 10.69 53.13
N LEU A 157 0.66 9.46 52.72
CA LEU A 157 -0.04 8.46 53.55
C LEU A 157 0.75 8.11 54.84
N THR A 158 2.07 8.03 54.74
CA THR A 158 2.93 7.73 55.89
C THR A 158 3.12 8.92 56.81
N THR A 159 3.43 10.12 56.27
CA THR A 159 3.85 11.29 57.09
C THR A 159 2.66 12.12 57.56
N GLN A 160 1.61 12.31 56.75
CA GLN A 160 0.46 13.15 57.10
C GLN A 160 -0.68 12.35 57.78
N PHE A 161 -0.90 11.14 57.34
CA PHE A 161 -1.97 10.28 57.85
C PHE A 161 -1.46 9.25 58.86
N GLY A 162 -0.15 9.06 59.02
CA GLY A 162 0.42 8.11 59.96
C GLY A 162 0.01 6.64 59.70
N LEU A 163 -0.32 6.29 58.47
CA LEU A 163 -0.78 4.96 58.13
C LEU A 163 0.35 3.93 58.24
N GLU A 164 0.09 2.86 58.93
CA GLU A 164 1.00 1.72 59.04
C GLU A 164 1.08 0.92 57.71
N PRO A 165 2.20 0.22 57.41
CA PRO A 165 2.37 -0.56 56.18
C PRO A 165 1.26 -1.58 55.89
N LYS A 166 0.61 -2.15 56.92
CA LYS A 166 -0.56 -3.06 56.78
C LYS A 166 -1.75 -2.40 56.06
N SER A 167 -1.96 -1.09 56.30
CA SER A 167 -3.04 -0.32 55.65
C SER A 167 -2.84 -0.15 54.16
N PHE A 168 -1.59 -0.12 53.69
CA PHE A 168 -1.25 -0.05 52.26
C PHE A 168 -1.69 -1.30 51.51
N LEU A 169 -1.64 -2.48 52.14
CA LEU A 169 -2.09 -3.75 51.58
C LEU A 169 -3.59 -3.78 51.33
N VAL A 170 -4.39 -3.12 52.19
CA VAL A 170 -5.84 -2.97 52.01
C VAL A 170 -6.14 -2.09 50.77
N VAL A 171 -5.48 -0.92 50.68
CA VAL A 171 -5.60 -0.01 49.53
C VAL A 171 -5.17 -0.71 48.25
N LEU A 172 -4.05 -1.45 48.31
CA LEU A 172 -3.57 -2.22 47.18
C LEU A 172 -4.55 -3.29 46.73
N SER A 173 -5.17 -4.03 47.67
CA SER A 173 -6.17 -5.05 47.34
C SER A 173 -7.38 -4.44 46.62
N ALA A 174 -7.88 -3.27 47.08
CA ALA A 174 -8.96 -2.55 46.40
C ALA A 174 -8.55 -2.10 44.97
N LEU A 175 -7.30 -1.63 44.80
CA LEU A 175 -6.78 -1.19 43.53
C LEU A 175 -6.62 -2.38 42.55
N MET A 176 -6.12 -3.52 43.02
CA MET A 176 -6.00 -4.75 42.21
C MET A 176 -7.37 -5.30 41.78
N LEU A 177 -8.37 -5.25 42.67
CA LEU A 177 -9.75 -5.63 42.34
C LEU A 177 -10.31 -4.74 41.22
N THR A 178 -10.08 -3.42 41.32
CA THR A 178 -10.47 -2.47 40.28
C THR A 178 -9.80 -2.78 38.96
N TRP A 179 -8.50 -3.12 38.96
CA TRP A 179 -7.76 -3.53 37.74
C TRP A 179 -8.37 -4.81 37.15
N ILE A 180 -8.69 -5.82 37.94
CA ILE A 180 -9.31 -7.06 37.47
C ILE A 180 -10.64 -6.75 36.75
N VAL A 181 -11.50 -5.90 37.35
CA VAL A 181 -12.76 -5.48 36.74
C VAL A 181 -12.54 -4.76 35.40
N ILE A 182 -11.62 -3.80 35.36
CA ILE A 182 -11.26 -3.08 34.14
C ILE A 182 -10.73 -4.05 33.08
N GLY A 183 -9.95 -5.07 33.47
CA GLY A 183 -9.43 -6.09 32.59
C GLY A 183 -10.50 -6.83 31.77
N PHE A 184 -11.68 -7.08 32.37
CA PHE A 184 -12.83 -7.66 31.66
C PHE A 184 -13.41 -6.70 30.60
N PHE A 185 -13.42 -5.39 30.83
CA PHE A 185 -13.85 -4.41 29.84
C PHE A 185 -12.81 -4.26 28.69
N VAL A 186 -11.52 -4.31 29.02
CA VAL A 186 -10.44 -4.28 28.03
C VAL A 186 -10.52 -5.48 27.09
N ARG A 187 -10.91 -6.65 27.58
CA ARG A 187 -11.16 -7.85 26.76
C ARG A 187 -12.16 -7.57 25.64
N ARG A 188 -13.25 -6.92 25.94
CA ARG A 188 -14.31 -6.59 24.95
C ARG A 188 -13.83 -5.62 23.89
N LEU A 189 -13.07 -4.59 24.29
CA LEU A 189 -12.48 -3.58 23.38
C LEU A 189 -11.34 -4.16 22.53
N TYR A 190 -10.52 -5.05 23.11
CA TYR A 190 -9.44 -5.72 22.38
C TYR A 190 -9.97 -6.56 21.22
N VAL A 191 -11.00 -7.34 21.48
CA VAL A 191 -11.66 -8.19 20.46
C VAL A 191 -12.27 -7.34 19.37
N SER A 192 -12.96 -6.25 19.70
CA SER A 192 -13.54 -5.31 18.73
C SER A 192 -12.47 -4.67 17.85
N ASN A 193 -11.35 -4.22 18.43
CA ASN A 193 -10.25 -3.63 17.69
C ASN A 193 -9.46 -4.66 16.87
N LEU A 194 -9.34 -5.90 17.34
CA LEU A 194 -8.75 -7.00 16.60
C LEU A 194 -9.52 -7.23 15.31
N VAL A 195 -10.85 -7.35 15.38
CA VAL A 195 -11.74 -7.51 14.21
C VAL A 195 -11.58 -6.33 13.23
N VAL A 196 -11.54 -5.08 13.70
CA VAL A 196 -11.39 -3.87 12.87
C VAL A 196 -10.00 -3.79 12.20
N ASN A 197 -8.93 -4.18 12.91
CA ASN A 197 -7.57 -4.14 12.33
C ASN A 197 -7.31 -5.29 11.37
N ILE A 198 -7.91 -6.42 11.63
CA ILE A 198 -7.96 -7.56 10.72
C ILE A 198 -8.72 -7.17 9.44
N GLN A 199 -9.86 -6.49 9.51
CA GLN A 199 -10.58 -5.92 8.35
C GLN A 199 -9.70 -4.96 7.51
N LYS A 200 -8.70 -4.30 8.11
CA LYS A 200 -7.78 -3.39 7.41
C LYS A 200 -6.54 -4.05 6.82
N ARG A 201 -6.44 -5.38 6.76
CA ARG A 201 -5.27 -6.14 6.25
C ARG A 201 -3.91 -5.68 6.82
N LYS A 202 -3.87 -5.24 8.07
CA LYS A 202 -2.64 -4.72 8.70
C LYS A 202 -1.95 -5.70 9.67
N LEU A 203 -2.37 -6.98 9.69
CA LEU A 203 -1.72 -8.04 10.46
C LEU A 203 -0.86 -8.90 9.53
N GLY A 204 0.21 -8.31 9.06
CA GLY A 204 1.10 -8.97 8.12
C GLY A 204 2.09 -9.95 8.72
N GLU A 205 1.97 -10.47 9.95
CA GLU A 205 2.99 -11.41 10.49
C GLU A 205 2.59 -12.17 11.78
N ILE A 206 1.31 -12.29 12.11
CA ILE A 206 0.95 -13.25 13.19
C ILE A 206 0.76 -14.60 12.53
N ALA A 207 1.60 -15.56 12.87
CA ALA A 207 1.42 -16.94 12.44
C ALA A 207 0.03 -17.43 12.89
N LEU A 208 -0.85 -17.70 11.91
CA LEU A 208 -2.23 -18.16 12.13
C LEU A 208 -2.31 -19.47 12.93
N SER A 209 -1.20 -20.21 13.00
CA SER A 209 -1.04 -21.44 13.78
C SER A 209 -1.13 -21.28 15.31
N ASP A 210 -1.04 -20.06 15.84
CA ASP A 210 -0.97 -19.80 17.28
C ASP A 210 -2.27 -19.21 17.88
N LEU A 211 -3.40 -19.28 17.14
CA LEU A 211 -4.69 -18.82 17.63
C LEU A 211 -5.24 -19.76 18.72
N ASP A 212 -5.62 -19.18 19.86
CA ASP A 212 -6.23 -19.91 20.96
C ASP A 212 -7.72 -20.27 20.68
N ASN A 213 -8.28 -21.22 21.43
CA ASN A 213 -9.66 -21.64 21.29
C ASN A 213 -10.68 -20.50 21.53
N ALA A 214 -10.31 -19.44 22.27
CA ALA A 214 -11.15 -18.28 22.49
C ALA A 214 -11.23 -17.41 21.22
N SER A 215 -10.11 -17.22 20.53
CA SER A 215 -10.04 -16.50 19.25
C SER A 215 -10.80 -17.22 18.15
N LEU A 216 -10.71 -18.56 18.08
CA LEU A 216 -11.48 -19.39 17.15
C LEU A 216 -13.00 -19.26 17.38
N ASN A 217 -13.46 -19.26 18.62
CA ASN A 217 -14.88 -19.04 18.93
C ASN A 217 -15.38 -17.66 18.52
N ILE A 218 -14.52 -16.64 18.54
CA ILE A 218 -14.84 -15.30 18.08
C ILE A 218 -14.98 -15.28 16.56
N ILE A 219 -14.04 -15.89 15.84
CA ILE A 219 -14.10 -16.01 14.38
C ILE A 219 -15.38 -16.76 13.97
N LYS A 220 -15.69 -17.89 14.60
CA LYS A 220 -16.95 -18.61 14.38
C LYS A 220 -18.18 -17.77 14.74
N GLY A 221 -18.09 -16.91 15.76
CA GLY A 221 -19.13 -15.94 16.14
C GLY A 221 -19.39 -14.91 15.05
N GLY A 222 -18.34 -14.42 14.37
CA GLY A 222 -18.43 -13.47 13.27
C GLY A 222 -19.17 -14.02 12.03
N LEU A 223 -19.23 -15.35 11.86
CA LEU A 223 -20.05 -15.97 10.81
C LEU A 223 -21.55 -15.77 10.98
N LYS A 224 -21.99 -15.37 12.18
CA LYS A 224 -23.39 -15.02 12.49
C LYS A 224 -23.69 -13.53 12.42
N SER A 225 -22.72 -12.74 11.95
CA SER A 225 -22.88 -11.29 11.81
C SER A 225 -23.94 -10.93 10.78
N SER A 226 -24.57 -9.78 10.95
CA SER A 226 -25.45 -9.18 9.94
C SER A 226 -24.67 -8.47 8.82
N TYR A 227 -23.35 -8.29 8.98
CA TYR A 227 -22.48 -7.62 8.00
C TYR A 227 -21.76 -8.65 7.13
N PRO A 228 -22.00 -8.71 5.81
CA PRO A 228 -21.37 -9.69 4.90
C PRO A 228 -19.83 -9.64 4.93
N ALA A 229 -19.24 -8.45 4.99
CA ALA A 229 -17.80 -8.28 5.02
C ALA A 229 -17.12 -8.98 6.22
N GLU A 230 -17.79 -9.01 7.37
CA GLU A 230 -17.31 -9.73 8.56
C GLU A 230 -17.38 -11.26 8.36
N ILE A 231 -18.45 -11.74 7.72
CA ILE A 231 -18.62 -13.17 7.39
C ILE A 231 -17.52 -13.61 6.41
N PHE A 232 -17.30 -12.86 5.33
CA PHE A 232 -16.27 -13.17 4.32
C PHE A 232 -14.89 -13.20 4.94
N TYR A 233 -14.61 -12.25 5.81
CA TYR A 233 -13.35 -12.19 6.50
C TYR A 233 -13.13 -13.40 7.42
N CYS A 234 -14.12 -13.75 8.21
CA CYS A 234 -14.05 -14.93 9.09
C CYS A 234 -13.91 -16.23 8.29
N LEU A 235 -14.58 -16.33 7.13
CA LEU A 235 -14.41 -17.47 6.21
C LEU A 235 -12.99 -17.54 5.66
N ASN A 236 -12.41 -16.41 5.21
CA ASN A 236 -11.04 -16.37 4.72
C ASN A 236 -10.03 -16.89 5.77
N LEU A 237 -10.17 -16.44 7.02
CA LEU A 237 -9.31 -16.92 8.10
C LEU A 237 -9.44 -18.41 8.35
N LEU A 238 -10.67 -18.93 8.38
CA LEU A 238 -10.91 -20.36 8.60
C LEU A 238 -10.41 -21.22 7.43
N GLU A 239 -10.43 -20.68 6.23
CA GLU A 239 -9.91 -21.29 5.01
C GLU A 239 -8.36 -21.32 5.04
N GLU A 240 -7.71 -20.18 5.34
CA GLU A 240 -6.24 -20.10 5.49
C GLU A 240 -5.72 -21.01 6.60
N MET A 241 -6.53 -21.26 7.64
CA MET A 241 -6.21 -22.17 8.73
C MET A 241 -6.52 -23.64 8.41
N GLU A 242 -7.08 -23.95 7.26
CA GLU A 242 -7.57 -25.29 6.90
C GLU A 242 -8.45 -25.90 8.00
N HIS A 243 -9.37 -25.07 8.59
CA HIS A 243 -10.13 -25.48 9.77
C HIS A 243 -11.02 -26.70 9.47
N PRO A 244 -11.00 -27.78 10.27
CA PRO A 244 -11.67 -29.04 9.95
C PRO A 244 -13.22 -28.92 9.82
N GLU A 245 -13.83 -27.93 10.49
CA GLU A 245 -15.28 -27.70 10.42
C GLU A 245 -15.71 -26.78 9.27
N ILE A 246 -14.79 -26.34 8.41
CA ILE A 246 -15.10 -25.32 7.37
C ILE A 246 -16.24 -25.80 6.43
N THR A 247 -16.28 -27.07 6.09
CA THR A 247 -17.32 -27.67 5.24
C THR A 247 -18.70 -27.51 5.84
N GLU A 248 -18.88 -27.80 7.15
CA GLU A 248 -20.17 -27.66 7.81
C GLU A 248 -20.59 -26.20 8.03
N LEU A 249 -19.61 -25.32 8.26
CA LEU A 249 -19.86 -23.87 8.37
C LEU A 249 -20.31 -23.29 7.04
N ILE A 250 -19.65 -23.64 5.96
CA ILE A 250 -20.02 -23.28 4.57
C ILE A 250 -21.43 -23.78 4.25
N LYS A 251 -21.76 -25.04 4.56
CA LYS A 251 -23.08 -25.60 4.38
C LYS A 251 -24.18 -24.81 5.10
N THR A 252 -23.92 -24.41 6.33
CA THR A 252 -24.85 -23.59 7.11
C THR A 252 -25.09 -22.22 6.47
N LEU A 253 -24.03 -21.59 5.95
CA LEU A 253 -24.10 -20.27 5.30
C LEU A 253 -24.75 -20.29 3.92
N MET A 254 -24.87 -21.43 3.25
CA MET A 254 -25.67 -21.57 2.01
C MET A 254 -27.13 -21.14 2.22
N GLY A 255 -27.67 -21.22 3.45
CA GLY A 255 -29.00 -20.76 3.83
C GLY A 255 -29.07 -19.31 4.30
N ASN A 256 -27.99 -18.52 4.21
CA ASN A 256 -27.97 -17.15 4.69
C ASN A 256 -28.98 -16.27 3.94
N HIS A 257 -29.63 -15.35 4.64
CA HIS A 257 -30.61 -14.43 4.05
C HIS A 257 -29.95 -13.40 3.10
N ASN A 258 -28.67 -13.12 3.26
CA ASN A 258 -27.94 -12.16 2.43
C ASN A 258 -27.50 -12.81 1.10
N HIS A 259 -27.79 -12.14 -0.02
CA HIS A 259 -27.46 -12.56 -1.38
C HIS A 259 -25.95 -12.76 -1.57
N ASP A 260 -25.13 -11.78 -1.13
CA ASP A 260 -23.69 -11.82 -1.35
C ASP A 260 -23.01 -12.96 -0.59
N VAL A 261 -23.53 -13.30 0.59
CA VAL A 261 -23.01 -14.42 1.39
C VAL A 261 -23.30 -15.75 0.68
N ARG A 262 -24.52 -15.96 0.15
CA ARG A 262 -24.83 -17.19 -0.58
C ARG A 262 -24.00 -17.33 -1.86
N MET A 263 -23.78 -16.21 -2.56
CA MET A 263 -22.94 -16.15 -3.75
C MET A 263 -21.47 -16.53 -3.44
N ASP A 264 -20.88 -15.92 -2.41
CA ASP A 264 -19.50 -16.21 -1.99
C ASP A 264 -19.33 -17.67 -1.56
N VAL A 265 -20.26 -18.18 -0.78
CA VAL A 265 -20.26 -19.58 -0.31
C VAL A 265 -20.28 -20.56 -1.49
N LEU A 266 -21.11 -20.36 -2.52
CA LEU A 266 -21.11 -21.20 -3.70
C LEU A 266 -19.80 -21.14 -4.48
N ARG A 267 -19.18 -19.95 -4.58
CA ARG A 267 -17.86 -19.80 -5.20
C ARG A 267 -16.77 -20.56 -4.43
N ARG A 268 -16.78 -20.51 -3.10
CA ARG A 268 -15.84 -21.26 -2.25
C ARG A 268 -16.03 -22.77 -2.38
N ILE A 269 -17.27 -23.25 -2.43
CA ILE A 269 -17.56 -24.68 -2.67
C ILE A 269 -16.93 -25.13 -4.00
N ALA A 270 -17.03 -24.32 -5.05
CA ALA A 270 -16.42 -24.59 -6.34
C ALA A 270 -14.89 -24.53 -6.28
N SER A 271 -14.29 -23.47 -5.73
CA SER A 271 -12.82 -23.29 -5.68
C SER A 271 -12.13 -24.33 -4.81
N LEU A 272 -12.72 -24.70 -3.69
CA LEU A 272 -12.21 -25.72 -2.77
C LEU A 272 -12.60 -27.14 -3.15
N HIS A 273 -13.38 -27.33 -4.23
CA HIS A 273 -13.88 -28.63 -4.71
C HIS A 273 -14.52 -29.48 -3.59
N ILE A 274 -15.42 -28.86 -2.78
CA ILE A 274 -16.05 -29.53 -1.62
C ILE A 274 -17.14 -30.52 -2.09
N ARG A 275 -16.74 -31.66 -2.62
CA ARG A 275 -17.65 -32.70 -3.16
C ARG A 275 -18.72 -33.20 -2.17
N PRO A 276 -18.49 -33.28 -0.85
CA PRO A 276 -19.54 -33.68 0.09
C PRO A 276 -20.80 -32.79 0.05
N LEU A 277 -20.71 -31.57 -0.50
CA LEU A 277 -21.83 -30.65 -0.60
C LEU A 277 -22.60 -30.71 -1.93
N ILE A 278 -22.31 -31.68 -2.83
CA ILE A 278 -23.00 -31.81 -4.13
C ILE A 278 -24.54 -31.82 -3.99
N SER A 279 -25.07 -32.59 -3.03
CA SER A 279 -26.52 -32.65 -2.80
C SER A 279 -27.10 -31.32 -2.32
N ALA A 280 -26.40 -30.65 -1.42
CA ALA A 280 -26.82 -29.34 -0.93
C ALA A 280 -26.77 -28.26 -2.02
N VAL A 281 -25.81 -28.32 -2.95
CA VAL A 281 -25.72 -27.44 -4.12
C VAL A 281 -26.87 -27.73 -5.07
N LEU A 282 -27.23 -29.02 -5.30
CA LEU A 282 -28.38 -29.40 -6.14
C LEU A 282 -29.67 -28.87 -5.56
N ASP A 283 -29.89 -28.98 -4.24
CA ASP A 283 -31.05 -28.41 -3.57
C ASP A 283 -31.17 -26.90 -3.83
N ARG A 284 -30.02 -26.18 -3.90
CA ARG A 284 -30.01 -24.76 -4.26
C ARG A 284 -30.38 -24.52 -5.73
N VAL A 285 -29.90 -25.33 -6.65
CA VAL A 285 -30.34 -25.23 -8.06
C VAL A 285 -31.87 -25.32 -8.19
N GLU A 286 -32.53 -26.15 -7.37
CA GLU A 286 -33.97 -26.35 -7.42
C GLU A 286 -34.78 -25.28 -6.64
N GLN A 287 -34.29 -24.82 -5.50
CA GLN A 287 -35.06 -24.02 -4.53
C GLN A 287 -34.65 -22.53 -4.48
N GLU A 288 -33.50 -22.12 -5.04
CA GLU A 288 -33.06 -20.75 -4.99
C GLU A 288 -33.94 -19.83 -5.85
N PRO A 289 -34.55 -18.81 -5.28
CA PRO A 289 -35.42 -17.90 -6.03
C PRO A 289 -34.66 -16.88 -6.86
N ASP A 290 -33.40 -16.56 -6.48
CA ASP A 290 -32.57 -15.56 -7.14
C ASP A 290 -31.87 -16.19 -8.36
N PRO A 291 -32.15 -15.73 -9.61
CA PRO A 291 -31.58 -16.31 -10.82
C PRO A 291 -30.05 -16.26 -10.86
N ILE A 292 -29.44 -15.19 -10.35
CA ILE A 292 -27.99 -15.01 -10.33
C ILE A 292 -27.33 -16.07 -9.45
N ILE A 293 -27.84 -16.27 -8.24
CA ILE A 293 -27.33 -17.30 -7.31
C ILE A 293 -27.61 -18.69 -7.86
N ARG A 294 -28.76 -18.87 -8.46
CA ARG A 294 -29.16 -20.16 -9.11
C ARG A 294 -28.21 -20.51 -10.27
N GLY A 295 -27.84 -19.52 -11.10
CA GLY A 295 -26.83 -19.67 -12.14
C GLY A 295 -25.46 -20.05 -11.57
N GLN A 296 -25.04 -19.41 -10.47
CA GLN A 296 -23.81 -19.79 -9.77
C GLN A 296 -23.89 -21.21 -9.18
N ALA A 297 -25.04 -21.63 -8.68
CA ALA A 297 -25.23 -22.99 -8.18
C ALA A 297 -25.11 -24.04 -9.33
N LEU A 298 -25.65 -23.76 -10.53
CA LEU A 298 -25.46 -24.59 -11.73
C LEU A 298 -23.98 -24.74 -12.07
N LYS A 299 -23.24 -23.64 -12.11
CA LYS A 299 -21.79 -23.64 -12.35
C LYS A 299 -21.07 -24.45 -11.27
N THR A 300 -21.37 -24.21 -9.99
CA THR A 300 -20.74 -24.93 -8.87
C THR A 300 -21.02 -26.43 -8.96
N TYR A 301 -22.24 -26.82 -9.30
CA TYR A 301 -22.61 -28.22 -9.50
C TYR A 301 -21.75 -28.89 -10.56
N ALA A 302 -21.56 -28.23 -11.70
CA ALA A 302 -20.72 -28.73 -12.79
C ALA A 302 -19.23 -28.85 -12.37
N ILE A 303 -18.69 -27.88 -11.64
CA ILE A 303 -17.29 -27.92 -11.18
C ILE A 303 -17.07 -29.08 -10.20
N LEU A 304 -18.06 -29.44 -9.39
CA LEU A 304 -17.97 -30.61 -8.51
C LEU A 304 -18.01 -31.96 -9.30
N GLY A 305 -18.42 -31.95 -10.57
CA GLY A 305 -18.25 -33.02 -11.55
C GLY A 305 -19.06 -34.29 -11.31
N PRO A 306 -20.38 -34.23 -11.00
CA PRO A 306 -21.23 -35.43 -11.00
C PRO A 306 -21.49 -35.94 -12.43
N ALA A 307 -21.66 -37.22 -12.58
CA ALA A 307 -21.81 -37.88 -13.92
C ALA A 307 -23.00 -37.39 -14.76
N ASP A 308 -24.04 -36.88 -14.10
CA ASP A 308 -25.28 -36.39 -14.74
C ASP A 308 -25.29 -34.88 -15.03
N THR A 309 -24.11 -34.23 -14.92
CA THR A 309 -23.96 -32.76 -15.06
C THR A 309 -24.57 -32.26 -16.37
N THR A 310 -24.16 -32.80 -17.51
CA THR A 310 -24.61 -32.31 -18.81
C THR A 310 -26.12 -32.45 -18.97
N ASP A 311 -26.70 -33.62 -18.63
CA ASP A 311 -28.12 -33.88 -18.75
C ASP A 311 -28.97 -32.94 -17.90
N ARG A 312 -28.47 -32.54 -16.72
CA ARG A 312 -29.16 -31.61 -15.81
C ARG A 312 -29.07 -30.18 -16.23
N LEU A 313 -27.96 -29.76 -16.86
CA LEU A 313 -27.74 -28.37 -17.24
C LEU A 313 -28.31 -28.02 -18.61
N LEU A 314 -28.36 -28.94 -19.58
CA LEU A 314 -28.89 -28.71 -20.92
C LEU A 314 -30.30 -28.05 -20.98
N PRO A 315 -31.24 -28.37 -20.08
CA PRO A 315 -32.56 -27.73 -20.10
C PRO A 315 -32.54 -26.22 -19.77
N PHE A 316 -31.45 -25.70 -19.27
CA PHE A 316 -31.30 -24.28 -18.91
C PHE A 316 -30.71 -23.43 -20.04
N LEU A 317 -30.15 -24.01 -21.11
CA LEU A 317 -29.57 -23.29 -22.24
C LEU A 317 -30.56 -22.46 -23.05
N ASN A 318 -31.87 -22.81 -23.04
CA ASN A 318 -32.90 -22.16 -23.84
C ASN A 318 -33.95 -21.43 -22.97
N LYS A 319 -33.57 -21.01 -21.78
CA LYS A 319 -34.46 -20.25 -20.89
C LYS A 319 -34.27 -18.75 -21.07
N SER A 320 -35.37 -18.00 -20.95
CA SER A 320 -35.40 -16.54 -21.09
C SER A 320 -34.58 -15.78 -19.99
N ASP A 321 -34.01 -16.50 -19.06
CA ASP A 321 -33.23 -15.91 -17.97
C ASP A 321 -31.74 -16.04 -18.26
N ARG A 322 -31.11 -14.90 -18.52
CA ARG A 322 -29.69 -14.76 -18.91
C ARG A 322 -28.72 -15.36 -17.89
N ASP A 323 -28.98 -15.17 -16.59
CA ASP A 323 -28.07 -15.63 -15.54
C ASP A 323 -28.09 -17.15 -15.38
N LEU A 324 -29.28 -17.77 -15.57
CA LEU A 324 -29.41 -19.22 -15.60
C LEU A 324 -28.75 -19.82 -16.85
N GLU A 325 -28.95 -19.22 -18.01
CA GLU A 325 -28.34 -19.62 -19.27
C GLU A 325 -26.80 -19.53 -19.18
N LYS A 326 -26.27 -18.41 -18.66
CA LYS A 326 -24.85 -18.24 -18.41
C LYS A 326 -24.29 -19.33 -17.49
N GLY A 327 -24.91 -19.54 -16.33
CA GLY A 327 -24.49 -20.56 -15.37
C GLY A 327 -24.48 -21.98 -15.96
N ALA A 328 -25.48 -22.33 -16.75
CA ALA A 328 -25.56 -23.62 -17.43
C ALA A 328 -24.48 -23.75 -18.51
N LEU A 329 -24.31 -22.73 -19.37
CA LEU A 329 -23.33 -22.74 -20.45
C LEU A 329 -21.91 -22.85 -19.94
N VAL A 330 -21.54 -22.01 -18.93
CA VAL A 330 -20.26 -22.11 -18.25
C VAL A 330 -20.07 -23.49 -17.63
N GLY A 331 -21.07 -24.02 -16.94
CA GLY A 331 -21.00 -25.32 -16.30
C GLY A 331 -20.78 -26.45 -17.29
N ILE A 332 -21.54 -26.49 -18.39
CA ILE A 332 -21.40 -27.54 -19.43
C ILE A 332 -20.01 -27.46 -20.07
N LEU A 333 -19.58 -26.26 -20.51
CA LEU A 333 -18.28 -26.07 -21.18
C LEU A 333 -17.08 -26.30 -20.27
N TYR A 334 -17.25 -26.09 -18.96
CA TYR A 334 -16.23 -26.45 -17.97
C TYR A 334 -16.12 -27.97 -17.80
N PHE A 335 -17.26 -28.69 -17.74
CA PHE A 335 -17.32 -30.12 -17.50
C PHE A 335 -17.01 -30.94 -18.77
N ASP A 336 -17.61 -30.53 -19.90
CA ASP A 336 -17.50 -31.18 -21.22
C ASP A 336 -17.21 -30.12 -22.29
N GLN A 337 -15.91 -29.82 -22.54
CA GLN A 337 -15.47 -28.82 -23.49
C GLN A 337 -15.85 -29.15 -24.95
N ASP A 338 -16.12 -30.41 -25.25
CA ASP A 338 -16.47 -30.88 -26.59
C ASP A 338 -17.99 -30.97 -26.84
N ASN A 339 -18.81 -30.55 -25.88
CA ASN A 339 -20.24 -30.57 -26.03
C ASN A 339 -20.72 -29.75 -27.23
N GLU A 340 -21.26 -30.44 -28.27
CA GLU A 340 -21.61 -29.78 -29.54
C GLU A 340 -22.71 -28.72 -29.37
N MET A 341 -23.70 -28.96 -28.51
CA MET A 341 -24.82 -28.02 -28.32
C MET A 341 -24.33 -26.74 -27.63
N ALA A 342 -23.54 -26.86 -26.58
CA ALA A 342 -23.01 -25.72 -25.84
C ALA A 342 -22.01 -24.89 -26.68
N ASN A 343 -21.12 -25.56 -27.44
CA ASN A 343 -20.21 -24.91 -28.35
C ASN A 343 -20.90 -24.15 -29.48
N ARG A 344 -21.94 -24.74 -30.07
CA ARG A 344 -22.75 -24.08 -31.11
C ARG A 344 -23.45 -22.85 -30.53
N HIS A 345 -24.08 -23.01 -29.38
CA HIS A 345 -24.73 -21.90 -28.68
C HIS A 345 -23.78 -20.74 -28.36
N LEU A 346 -22.58 -21.04 -27.85
CA LEU A 346 -21.54 -20.02 -27.62
C LEU A 346 -21.14 -19.31 -28.91
N LEU A 347 -20.89 -20.05 -30.01
CA LEU A 347 -20.51 -19.47 -31.30
C LEU A 347 -21.62 -18.56 -31.87
N ASP A 348 -22.90 -19.01 -31.81
CA ASP A 348 -24.03 -18.21 -32.24
C ASP A 348 -24.14 -16.91 -31.42
N SER A 349 -23.86 -16.95 -30.11
CA SER A 349 -23.85 -15.79 -29.23
C SER A 349 -22.71 -14.84 -29.56
N VAL A 350 -21.48 -15.33 -29.84
CA VAL A 350 -20.32 -14.51 -30.25
C VAL A 350 -20.63 -13.68 -31.49
N ARG A 351 -21.32 -14.29 -32.49
CA ARG A 351 -21.61 -13.67 -33.79
C ARG A 351 -22.98 -13.02 -33.89
N SER A 352 -23.70 -12.92 -32.75
CA SER A 352 -25.05 -12.35 -32.73
C SER A 352 -25.02 -10.84 -33.00
N GLN A 353 -26.07 -10.36 -33.70
CA GLN A 353 -26.31 -8.91 -33.86
C GLN A 353 -26.73 -8.23 -32.53
N ASN A 354 -27.20 -9.03 -31.57
CA ASN A 354 -27.64 -8.56 -30.28
C ASN A 354 -26.43 -8.39 -29.33
N ILE A 355 -26.19 -7.17 -28.85
CA ILE A 355 -25.11 -6.83 -27.91
C ILE A 355 -25.18 -7.68 -26.62
N ASN A 356 -26.39 -7.99 -26.14
CA ASN A 356 -26.55 -8.78 -24.91
C ASN A 356 -26.07 -10.21 -25.07
N GLU A 357 -26.23 -10.80 -26.26
CA GLU A 357 -25.75 -12.13 -26.60
C GLU A 357 -24.23 -12.15 -26.68
N ARG A 358 -23.63 -11.16 -27.37
CA ARG A 358 -22.15 -11.04 -27.41
C ARG A 358 -21.54 -10.80 -26.03
N LEU A 359 -22.24 -10.03 -25.19
CA LEU A 359 -21.82 -9.81 -23.80
C LEU A 359 -21.91 -11.12 -22.99
N LEU A 360 -22.99 -11.92 -23.17
CA LEU A 360 -23.12 -13.23 -22.56
C LEU A 360 -21.97 -14.15 -22.98
N ALA A 361 -21.66 -14.21 -24.27
CA ALA A 361 -20.54 -15.00 -24.78
C ALA A 361 -19.20 -14.59 -24.15
N THR A 362 -18.95 -13.30 -24.05
CA THR A 362 -17.72 -12.76 -23.43
C THR A 362 -17.61 -13.17 -21.95
N GLU A 363 -18.72 -13.07 -21.20
CA GLU A 363 -18.76 -13.48 -19.78
C GLU A 363 -18.57 -15.00 -19.63
N VAL A 364 -19.17 -15.80 -20.51
CA VAL A 364 -19.01 -17.26 -20.51
C VAL A 364 -17.56 -17.66 -20.77
N ILE A 365 -16.91 -17.05 -21.77
CA ILE A 365 -15.49 -17.30 -22.07
C ILE A 365 -14.62 -16.93 -20.87
N ALA A 366 -14.86 -15.75 -20.27
CA ALA A 366 -14.12 -15.29 -19.10
C ALA A 366 -14.25 -16.25 -17.91
N GLU A 367 -15.44 -16.78 -17.68
CA GLU A 367 -15.73 -17.63 -16.54
C GLU A 367 -15.35 -19.10 -16.72
N THR A 368 -15.29 -19.59 -17.96
CA THR A 368 -14.80 -20.95 -18.24
C THR A 368 -13.30 -21.07 -18.07
N GLY A 369 -12.54 -20.01 -18.41
CA GLY A 369 -11.09 -20.00 -18.33
C GLY A 369 -10.41 -21.00 -19.27
N VAL A 370 -11.07 -21.43 -20.35
CA VAL A 370 -10.57 -22.47 -21.26
C VAL A 370 -9.86 -21.83 -22.45
N PRO A 371 -8.52 -22.03 -22.65
CA PRO A 371 -7.74 -21.42 -23.74
C PRO A 371 -8.26 -21.72 -25.16
N ARG A 372 -9.01 -22.80 -25.35
CA ARG A 372 -9.63 -23.14 -26.63
C ARG A 372 -10.54 -22.04 -27.17
N PHE A 373 -11.13 -21.21 -26.30
CA PHE A 373 -12.06 -20.15 -26.71
C PHE A 373 -11.36 -18.83 -27.04
N SER A 374 -10.03 -18.80 -27.07
CA SER A 374 -9.26 -17.60 -27.43
C SER A 374 -9.59 -17.09 -28.83
N ASP A 375 -9.86 -17.96 -29.78
CA ASP A 375 -10.22 -17.55 -31.14
C ASP A 375 -11.53 -16.76 -31.18
N TYR A 376 -12.52 -17.13 -30.37
CA TYR A 376 -13.75 -16.36 -30.22
C TYR A 376 -13.52 -15.02 -29.50
N LEU A 377 -12.57 -15.02 -28.57
CA LEU A 377 -12.20 -13.80 -27.85
C LEU A 377 -11.48 -12.81 -28.74
N ILE A 378 -10.68 -13.26 -29.69
CA ILE A 378 -10.07 -12.41 -30.73
C ILE A 378 -11.15 -11.69 -31.53
N GLU A 379 -12.21 -12.40 -31.98
CA GLU A 379 -13.35 -11.76 -32.67
C GLU A 379 -14.02 -10.68 -31.81
N LEU A 380 -14.18 -10.92 -30.50
CA LEU A 380 -14.80 -9.97 -29.54
C LEU A 380 -13.88 -8.80 -29.16
N LEU A 381 -12.56 -8.96 -29.20
CA LEU A 381 -11.60 -7.88 -29.00
C LEU A 381 -11.60 -6.87 -30.17
N GLU A 382 -12.11 -7.26 -31.35
CA GLU A 382 -12.28 -6.41 -32.50
C GLU A 382 -13.73 -5.93 -32.71
N ASP A 383 -14.60 -6.13 -31.71
CA ASP A 383 -15.99 -5.68 -31.77
C ASP A 383 -16.11 -4.17 -31.95
N THR A 384 -17.18 -3.74 -32.61
CA THR A 384 -17.48 -2.31 -32.80
C THR A 384 -17.98 -1.62 -31.54
N ASP A 385 -18.50 -2.40 -30.58
CA ASP A 385 -19.02 -1.87 -29.32
C ASP A 385 -17.93 -1.81 -28.26
N PRO A 386 -17.61 -0.62 -27.71
CA PRO A 386 -16.54 -0.44 -26.71
C PRO A 386 -16.75 -1.27 -25.43
N LEU A 387 -18.01 -1.52 -25.03
CA LEU A 387 -18.32 -2.32 -23.85
C LEU A 387 -17.94 -3.80 -24.04
N ILE A 388 -18.18 -4.34 -25.23
CA ILE A 388 -17.78 -5.72 -25.58
C ILE A 388 -16.26 -5.82 -25.56
N VAL A 389 -15.56 -4.86 -26.19
CA VAL A 389 -14.09 -4.84 -26.21
C VAL A 389 -13.50 -4.78 -24.79
N GLU A 390 -14.04 -3.91 -23.93
CA GLU A 390 -13.60 -3.82 -22.53
C GLU A 390 -13.79 -5.15 -21.79
N ARG A 391 -14.93 -5.79 -21.95
CA ARG A 391 -15.22 -7.10 -21.33
C ARG A 391 -14.34 -8.22 -21.90
N ALA A 392 -14.06 -8.17 -23.20
CA ALA A 392 -13.16 -9.12 -23.87
C ALA A 392 -11.72 -8.96 -23.37
N ILE A 393 -11.25 -7.74 -23.09
CA ILE A 393 -9.94 -7.48 -22.46
C ILE A 393 -9.87 -8.14 -21.07
N ILE A 394 -10.91 -7.99 -20.26
CA ILE A 394 -10.97 -8.63 -18.92
C ILE A 394 -10.96 -10.16 -19.06
N ALA A 395 -11.74 -10.69 -20.02
CA ALA A 395 -11.78 -12.11 -20.31
C ALA A 395 -10.41 -12.65 -20.75
N ALA A 396 -9.69 -11.90 -21.58
CA ALA A 396 -8.34 -12.26 -22.01
C ALA A 396 -7.36 -12.37 -20.84
N GLY A 397 -7.43 -11.45 -19.87
CA GLY A 397 -6.64 -11.52 -18.64
C GLY A 397 -6.95 -12.78 -17.81
N ASN A 398 -8.20 -13.25 -17.80
CA ASN A 398 -8.57 -14.49 -17.11
C ASN A 398 -8.08 -15.75 -17.84
N LEU A 399 -8.12 -15.75 -19.18
CA LEU A 399 -7.67 -16.87 -20.01
C LEU A 399 -6.14 -17.05 -20.00
N GLN A 400 -5.40 -15.96 -19.95
CA GLN A 400 -3.92 -15.95 -19.99
C GLN A 400 -3.30 -16.69 -21.19
N ASP A 401 -4.00 -16.73 -22.32
CA ASP A 401 -3.47 -17.34 -23.54
C ASP A 401 -2.46 -16.38 -24.20
N PRO A 402 -1.16 -16.75 -24.36
CA PRO A 402 -0.13 -15.88 -24.93
C PRO A 402 -0.47 -15.30 -26.31
N ARG A 403 -1.32 -15.94 -27.10
CA ARG A 403 -1.78 -15.44 -28.41
C ARG A 403 -2.54 -14.12 -28.33
N LEU A 404 -3.11 -13.79 -27.16
CA LEU A 404 -3.87 -12.57 -26.91
C LEU A 404 -2.99 -11.36 -26.56
N VAL A 405 -1.74 -11.58 -26.15
CA VAL A 405 -0.86 -10.52 -25.62
C VAL A 405 -0.66 -9.41 -26.65
N ASN A 406 -0.33 -9.75 -27.89
CA ASN A 406 -0.07 -8.75 -28.92
C ASN A 406 -1.30 -7.85 -29.18
N ILE A 407 -2.47 -8.44 -29.27
CA ILE A 407 -3.73 -7.70 -29.46
C ILE A 407 -4.02 -6.79 -28.24
N LEU A 408 -3.73 -7.26 -27.03
CA LEU A 408 -3.91 -6.45 -25.83
C LEU A 408 -2.92 -5.27 -25.80
N VAL A 409 -1.66 -5.48 -26.20
CA VAL A 409 -0.66 -4.40 -26.27
C VAL A 409 -1.12 -3.31 -27.25
N GLU A 410 -1.66 -3.67 -28.42
CA GLU A 410 -2.25 -2.71 -29.38
C GLU A 410 -3.41 -1.90 -28.76
N LYS A 411 -4.24 -2.51 -27.86
CA LYS A 411 -5.34 -1.79 -27.19
C LYS A 411 -4.86 -0.77 -26.17
N LEU A 412 -3.59 -0.78 -25.74
CA LEU A 412 -3.01 0.30 -24.91
C LEU A 412 -3.00 1.66 -25.63
N ALA A 413 -3.06 1.69 -26.96
CA ALA A 413 -3.19 2.93 -27.74
C ALA A 413 -4.56 3.62 -27.54
N ILE A 414 -5.58 2.91 -27.04
CA ILE A 414 -6.94 3.44 -26.87
C ILE A 414 -7.10 3.97 -25.45
N ALA A 415 -7.14 5.28 -25.28
CA ALA A 415 -7.12 5.95 -23.97
C ALA A 415 -8.19 5.44 -22.98
N SER A 416 -9.40 5.13 -23.46
CA SER A 416 -10.49 4.61 -22.61
C SER A 416 -10.27 3.17 -22.12
N LEU A 417 -9.40 2.40 -22.76
CA LEU A 417 -9.14 0.99 -22.47
C LEU A 417 -7.80 0.76 -21.73
N GLN A 418 -6.94 1.77 -21.64
CA GLN A 418 -5.57 1.66 -21.09
C GLN A 418 -5.55 0.98 -19.71
N GLY A 419 -6.38 1.47 -18.78
CA GLY A 419 -6.42 0.93 -17.41
C GLY A 419 -6.82 -0.54 -17.36
N THR A 420 -7.88 -0.92 -18.06
CA THR A 420 -8.38 -2.30 -18.13
C THR A 420 -7.37 -3.20 -18.80
N THR A 421 -6.73 -2.71 -19.88
CA THR A 421 -5.72 -3.46 -20.63
C THR A 421 -4.44 -3.69 -19.81
N SER A 422 -3.92 -2.66 -19.13
CA SER A 422 -2.77 -2.82 -18.22
C SER A 422 -3.05 -3.83 -17.12
N GLN A 423 -4.25 -3.76 -16.52
CA GLN A 423 -4.66 -4.73 -15.50
C GLN A 423 -4.72 -6.16 -16.05
N SER A 424 -5.22 -6.35 -17.27
CA SER A 424 -5.30 -7.67 -17.91
C SER A 424 -3.90 -8.20 -18.27
N LEU A 425 -3.02 -7.36 -18.82
CA LEU A 425 -1.63 -7.74 -19.15
C LEU A 425 -0.83 -8.20 -17.93
N ARG A 426 -1.11 -7.66 -16.74
CA ARG A 426 -0.47 -8.11 -15.48
C ARG A 426 -0.71 -9.59 -15.20
N TYR A 427 -1.86 -10.14 -15.56
CA TYR A 427 -2.15 -11.56 -15.35
C TYR A 427 -1.32 -12.47 -16.26
N PHE A 428 -0.81 -11.95 -17.38
CA PHE A 428 0.10 -12.70 -18.26
C PHE A 428 1.55 -12.75 -17.73
N GLY A 429 1.90 -11.87 -16.78
CA GLY A 429 3.22 -11.85 -16.17
C GLY A 429 4.33 -11.68 -17.22
N GLU A 430 5.38 -12.50 -17.12
CA GLU A 430 6.54 -12.42 -18.00
C GLU A 430 6.22 -12.59 -19.50
N ALA A 431 5.14 -13.31 -19.83
CA ALA A 431 4.74 -13.49 -21.22
C ALA A 431 4.38 -12.17 -21.94
N ALA A 432 3.90 -11.16 -21.18
CA ALA A 432 3.59 -9.85 -21.73
C ALA A 432 4.82 -8.94 -21.90
N LEU A 433 5.89 -9.18 -21.15
CA LEU A 433 7.05 -8.27 -21.07
C LEU A 433 7.78 -8.11 -22.41
N LEU A 434 7.87 -9.17 -23.21
CA LEU A 434 8.56 -9.14 -24.50
C LEU A 434 7.85 -8.22 -25.51
N GLU A 435 6.52 -8.34 -25.59
CA GLU A 435 5.73 -7.51 -26.49
C GLU A 435 5.68 -6.05 -26.00
N LEU A 436 5.61 -5.82 -24.69
CA LEU A 436 5.67 -4.49 -24.10
C LEU A 436 7.04 -3.82 -24.38
N ASP A 437 8.16 -4.55 -24.32
CA ASP A 437 9.50 -4.06 -24.66
C ASP A 437 9.59 -3.67 -26.15
N THR A 438 9.01 -4.50 -27.01
CA THR A 438 8.95 -4.24 -28.45
C THR A 438 8.15 -2.96 -28.74
N GLU A 439 6.98 -2.80 -28.15
CA GLU A 439 6.14 -1.61 -28.35
C GLU A 439 6.76 -0.35 -27.71
N LEU A 440 7.49 -0.48 -26.59
CA LEU A 440 8.21 0.64 -25.99
C LEU A 440 9.28 1.22 -26.95
N THR A 441 9.87 0.39 -27.81
CA THR A 441 10.82 0.82 -28.86
C THR A 441 10.14 1.32 -30.12
N SER A 442 8.84 1.04 -30.30
CA SER A 442 8.08 1.42 -31.48
C SER A 442 8.19 2.92 -31.77
N PRO A 443 8.52 3.32 -33.00
CA PRO A 443 8.51 4.72 -33.40
C PRO A 443 7.10 5.29 -33.51
N GLU A 444 6.07 4.47 -33.63
CA GLU A 444 4.69 4.91 -33.77
C GLU A 444 4.02 5.17 -32.39
N ALA A 445 4.51 4.54 -31.33
CA ALA A 445 3.97 4.70 -29.99
C ALA A 445 4.16 6.14 -29.45
N THR A 446 3.08 6.75 -28.99
CA THR A 446 3.08 8.08 -28.40
C THR A 446 3.77 8.07 -27.03
N ARG A 447 4.16 9.26 -26.53
CA ARG A 447 4.72 9.40 -25.18
C ARG A 447 3.75 8.86 -24.09
N GLN A 448 2.45 9.10 -24.27
CA GLN A 448 1.44 8.63 -23.30
C GLN A 448 1.34 7.11 -23.29
N GLU A 449 1.31 6.47 -24.46
CA GLU A 449 1.34 5.00 -24.58
C GLU A 449 2.61 4.43 -23.95
N LYS A 450 3.78 4.97 -24.27
CA LYS A 450 5.06 4.55 -23.65
C LYS A 450 5.06 4.72 -22.13
N SER A 451 4.43 5.78 -21.62
CA SER A 451 4.27 5.98 -20.16
C SER A 451 3.43 4.87 -19.52
N HIS A 452 2.35 4.43 -20.17
CA HIS A 452 1.51 3.33 -19.68
C HIS A 452 2.21 1.98 -19.82
N ILE A 453 2.96 1.77 -20.91
CA ILE A 453 3.78 0.57 -21.09
C ILE A 453 4.80 0.44 -19.96
N ILE A 454 5.56 1.50 -19.64
CA ILE A 454 6.53 1.53 -18.54
C ILE A 454 5.84 1.19 -17.21
N GLU A 455 4.65 1.74 -16.96
CA GLU A 455 3.87 1.46 -15.76
C GLU A 455 3.40 0.00 -15.71
N THR A 456 2.91 -0.54 -16.83
CA THR A 456 2.50 -1.95 -16.92
C THR A 456 3.69 -2.90 -16.70
N ILE A 457 4.86 -2.62 -17.27
CA ILE A 457 6.10 -3.38 -17.02
C ILE A 457 6.45 -3.36 -15.52
N MET A 458 6.39 -2.19 -14.87
CA MET A 458 6.63 -2.05 -13.44
C MET A 458 5.61 -2.84 -12.61
N GLU A 459 4.33 -2.81 -12.99
CA GLU A 459 3.27 -3.52 -12.28
C GLU A 459 3.36 -5.05 -12.41
N ILE A 460 3.86 -5.55 -13.55
CA ILE A 460 4.19 -6.97 -13.73
C ILE A 460 5.33 -7.36 -12.79
N GLY A 461 6.39 -6.54 -12.73
CA GLY A 461 7.51 -6.75 -11.81
C GLY A 461 8.43 -7.91 -12.19
N GLY A 462 9.26 -8.31 -11.23
CA GLY A 462 10.24 -9.38 -11.43
C GLY A 462 11.56 -8.94 -12.04
N GLY A 463 12.53 -9.84 -12.13
CA GLY A 463 13.88 -9.54 -12.65
C GLY A 463 13.88 -9.08 -14.09
N GLN A 464 13.07 -9.72 -14.95
CA GLN A 464 12.98 -9.39 -16.37
C GLN A 464 12.40 -7.99 -16.60
N ALA A 465 11.42 -7.56 -15.80
CA ALA A 465 10.89 -6.19 -15.85
C ALA A 465 11.97 -5.16 -15.50
N ILE A 466 12.80 -5.44 -14.49
CA ILE A 466 13.94 -4.58 -14.13
C ILE A 466 14.94 -4.51 -15.28
N GLU A 467 15.30 -5.62 -15.93
CA GLU A 467 16.22 -5.64 -17.07
C GLU A 467 15.71 -4.80 -18.25
N ILE A 468 14.42 -4.89 -18.58
CA ILE A 468 13.80 -4.08 -19.62
C ILE A 468 13.88 -2.59 -19.25
N LEU A 469 13.48 -2.21 -18.04
CA LEU A 469 13.55 -0.83 -17.59
C LEU A 469 14.97 -0.28 -17.58
N LEU A 470 15.97 -1.08 -17.21
CA LEU A 470 17.38 -0.70 -17.28
C LEU A 470 17.86 -0.50 -18.72
N ARG A 471 17.40 -1.31 -19.67
CA ARG A 471 17.70 -1.13 -21.10
C ARG A 471 17.19 0.21 -21.63
N HIS A 472 16.04 0.66 -21.12
CA HIS A 472 15.40 1.92 -21.49
C HIS A 472 15.72 3.11 -20.53
N ARG A 473 16.71 2.98 -19.63
CA ARG A 473 17.06 4.02 -18.64
C ARG A 473 17.41 5.39 -19.25
N GLU A 474 17.96 5.39 -20.47
CA GLU A 474 18.35 6.61 -21.21
C GLU A 474 17.38 6.95 -22.36
N ILE A 475 16.11 6.61 -22.23
CA ILE A 475 15.09 6.97 -23.21
C ILE A 475 15.10 8.48 -23.48
N ALA A 476 14.98 8.86 -24.75
CA ALA A 476 15.22 10.22 -25.21
C ALA A 476 14.31 11.28 -24.57
N GLN A 477 13.04 10.93 -24.30
CA GLN A 477 12.09 11.83 -23.67
C GLN A 477 12.37 11.93 -22.15
N PRO A 478 12.65 13.13 -21.60
CA PRO A 478 13.03 13.29 -20.21
C PRO A 478 11.93 12.85 -19.23
N GLU A 479 10.66 13.05 -19.57
CA GLU A 479 9.52 12.63 -18.76
C GLU A 479 9.42 11.10 -18.65
N LEU A 480 9.69 10.40 -19.75
CA LEU A 480 9.72 8.95 -19.76
C LEU A 480 10.93 8.41 -18.98
N ARG A 481 12.08 9.09 -19.08
CA ARG A 481 13.27 8.77 -18.30
C ARG A 481 13.00 8.86 -16.80
N HIS A 482 12.32 9.92 -16.35
CA HIS A 482 11.84 10.04 -14.98
C HIS A 482 10.87 8.90 -14.60
N LYS A 483 9.94 8.55 -15.50
CA LYS A 483 8.99 7.44 -15.27
C LYS A 483 9.71 6.09 -15.13
N VAL A 484 10.73 5.82 -15.94
CA VAL A 484 11.60 4.62 -15.82
C VAL A 484 12.30 4.59 -14.46
N ARG A 485 12.94 5.71 -14.07
CA ARG A 485 13.60 5.83 -12.76
C ARG A 485 12.62 5.57 -11.60
N LEU A 486 11.42 6.16 -11.67
CA LEU A 486 10.37 5.94 -10.67
C LEU A 486 9.92 4.48 -10.61
N SER A 487 9.81 3.83 -11.77
CA SER A 487 9.42 2.42 -11.86
C SER A 487 10.50 1.50 -11.27
N LEU A 488 11.77 1.74 -11.56
CA LEU A 488 12.89 1.01 -10.96
C LEU A 488 12.94 1.19 -9.43
N ALA A 489 12.70 2.41 -8.93
CA ALA A 489 12.66 2.68 -7.51
C ALA A 489 11.50 1.94 -6.80
N LYS A 490 10.32 1.89 -7.41
CA LYS A 490 9.17 1.11 -6.90
C LYS A 490 9.44 -0.40 -6.87
N LEU A 491 10.27 -0.90 -7.78
CA LEU A 491 10.76 -2.27 -7.79
C LEU A 491 11.94 -2.51 -6.85
N HIS A 492 12.30 -1.49 -6.03
CA HIS A 492 13.43 -1.54 -5.10
C HIS A 492 14.76 -1.92 -5.75
N PHE A 493 14.94 -1.49 -7.00
CA PHE A 493 16.20 -1.73 -7.70
C PHE A 493 17.38 -1.07 -6.96
N GLN A 494 18.49 -1.80 -6.87
CA GLN A 494 19.79 -1.29 -6.41
C GLN A 494 20.85 -1.67 -7.42
N ALA A 495 21.76 -0.71 -7.73
CA ALA A 495 22.83 -0.94 -8.67
C ALA A 495 23.91 -1.85 -8.06
N GLU A 496 24.33 -2.85 -8.82
CA GLU A 496 25.49 -3.67 -8.49
C GLU A 496 26.74 -2.80 -8.39
N PRO A 497 27.73 -3.15 -7.56
CA PRO A 497 28.95 -2.34 -7.37
C PRO A 497 29.64 -1.97 -8.68
N ASP A 498 29.67 -2.88 -9.65
CA ASP A 498 30.32 -2.69 -10.94
C ASP A 498 29.55 -1.71 -11.87
N ASP A 499 28.26 -1.52 -11.65
CA ASP A 499 27.39 -0.65 -12.45
C ASP A 499 27.09 0.71 -11.78
N GLN A 500 27.50 0.92 -10.52
CA GLN A 500 27.20 2.16 -9.79
C GLN A 500 27.72 3.41 -10.50
N TYR A 501 28.84 3.34 -11.20
CA TYR A 501 29.40 4.47 -11.95
C TYR A 501 28.44 5.02 -13.00
N ILE A 502 27.56 4.19 -13.59
CA ILE A 502 26.57 4.61 -14.57
C ILE A 502 25.57 5.57 -13.93
N PHE A 503 25.08 5.21 -12.72
CA PHE A 503 24.10 6.01 -12.00
C PHE A 503 24.72 7.25 -11.34
N VAL A 504 26.01 7.21 -10.98
CA VAL A 504 26.75 8.39 -10.54
C VAL A 504 26.88 9.39 -11.68
N ASN A 505 27.21 8.95 -12.89
CA ASN A 505 27.28 9.83 -14.06
C ASN A 505 25.90 10.44 -14.39
N SER A 506 24.85 9.63 -14.38
CA SER A 506 23.47 10.13 -14.59
C SER A 506 23.04 11.11 -13.48
N LEU A 507 23.51 10.92 -12.23
CA LEU A 507 23.29 11.84 -11.13
C LEU A 507 24.00 13.18 -11.36
N ASP A 508 25.26 13.16 -11.80
CA ASP A 508 26.02 14.36 -12.10
C ASP A 508 25.38 15.16 -13.25
N GLU A 509 24.92 14.50 -14.31
CA GLU A 509 24.17 15.12 -15.41
C GLU A 509 22.88 15.79 -14.90
N GLU A 510 22.11 15.11 -14.06
CA GLU A 510 20.86 15.63 -13.49
C GLU A 510 21.14 16.85 -12.59
N VAL A 511 22.18 16.79 -11.75
CA VAL A 511 22.62 17.91 -10.88
C VAL A 511 23.06 19.10 -11.73
N GLN A 512 23.80 18.88 -12.81
CA GLN A 512 24.21 19.93 -13.75
C GLN A 512 22.99 20.62 -14.38
N LEU A 513 22.00 19.84 -14.84
CA LEU A 513 20.76 20.39 -15.39
C LEU A 513 19.93 21.16 -14.38
N ILE A 514 19.84 20.66 -13.14
CA ILE A 514 19.15 21.35 -12.04
C ILE A 514 19.82 22.70 -11.78
N THR A 515 21.17 22.72 -11.72
CA THR A 515 21.94 23.96 -11.46
C THR A 515 21.74 24.96 -12.59
N TRP A 516 21.75 24.50 -13.83
CA TRP A 516 21.47 25.32 -15.00
C TRP A 516 20.03 25.89 -15.00
N LEU A 517 19.02 25.06 -14.67
CA LEU A 517 17.63 25.51 -14.53
C LEU A 517 17.49 26.62 -13.48
N LEU A 518 18.15 26.46 -12.33
CA LEU A 518 18.17 27.48 -11.27
C LEU A 518 18.74 28.80 -11.77
N SER A 519 19.86 28.76 -12.52
CA SER A 519 20.47 29.96 -13.12
C SER A 519 19.54 30.57 -14.18
N ALA A 520 18.95 29.77 -15.03
CA ALA A 520 18.02 30.25 -16.06
C ALA A 520 16.80 30.91 -15.44
N MET A 521 16.23 30.36 -14.38
CA MET A 521 15.09 30.93 -13.66
C MET A 521 15.47 32.24 -12.95
N ASP A 522 16.67 32.35 -12.38
CA ASP A 522 17.15 33.57 -11.71
C ASP A 522 17.32 34.72 -12.73
N ASP A 523 17.84 34.42 -13.92
CA ASP A 523 18.01 35.41 -15.00
C ASP A 523 16.68 35.88 -15.60
N LEU A 524 15.62 35.04 -15.61
CA LEU A 524 14.30 35.34 -16.15
C LEU A 524 13.32 35.96 -15.11
N ARG A 525 13.67 35.95 -13.83
CA ARG A 525 12.75 36.16 -12.70
C ARG A 525 12.02 37.51 -12.73
N ASP A 526 12.72 38.59 -13.07
CA ASP A 526 12.21 39.95 -12.95
C ASP A 526 11.47 40.43 -14.19
N GLU A 527 11.41 39.60 -15.25
CA GLU A 527 10.80 39.98 -16.53
C GLU A 527 9.38 39.40 -16.70
N PRO A 528 8.33 40.22 -16.63
CA PRO A 528 6.94 39.74 -16.62
C PRO A 528 6.53 38.96 -17.86
N HIS A 529 7.14 39.22 -19.02
CA HIS A 529 6.80 38.51 -20.26
C HIS A 529 7.32 37.07 -20.30
N PHE A 530 8.32 36.69 -19.49
CA PHE A 530 8.77 35.32 -19.34
C PHE A 530 8.04 34.53 -18.24
N LYS A 531 7.03 35.07 -17.58
CA LYS A 531 6.34 34.43 -16.45
C LYS A 531 5.85 33.01 -16.74
N ARG A 532 5.35 32.74 -17.95
CA ARG A 532 4.88 31.40 -18.33
C ARG A 532 6.05 30.43 -18.47
N LEU A 533 7.12 30.85 -19.14
CA LEU A 533 8.32 30.05 -19.30
C LEU A 533 8.97 29.78 -17.93
N HIS A 534 9.08 30.80 -17.07
CA HIS A 534 9.59 30.65 -15.72
C HIS A 534 8.79 29.62 -14.91
N ALA A 535 7.45 29.65 -14.97
CA ALA A 535 6.60 28.66 -14.31
C ALA A 535 6.81 27.23 -14.86
N ALA A 536 7.01 27.09 -16.19
CA ALA A 536 7.31 25.80 -16.80
C ALA A 536 8.66 25.25 -16.36
N LEU A 537 9.71 26.10 -16.33
CA LEU A 537 11.03 25.73 -15.82
C LEU A 537 10.98 25.34 -14.33
N ALA A 538 10.17 26.02 -13.52
CA ALA A 538 9.99 25.67 -12.11
C ALA A 538 9.35 24.28 -11.94
N SER A 539 8.33 23.95 -12.74
CA SER A 539 7.71 22.63 -12.73
C SER A 539 8.70 21.54 -13.20
N GLU A 540 9.50 21.83 -14.21
CA GLU A 540 10.56 20.91 -14.66
C GLU A 540 11.61 20.68 -13.58
N LEU A 541 12.03 21.74 -12.87
CA LEU A 541 12.98 21.67 -11.77
C LEU A 541 12.51 20.73 -10.65
N GLU A 542 11.24 20.79 -10.27
CA GLU A 542 10.66 19.90 -9.25
C GLU A 542 10.77 18.42 -9.66
N VAL A 543 10.43 18.08 -10.91
CA VAL A 543 10.52 16.71 -11.40
C VAL A 543 11.97 16.23 -11.49
N ARG A 544 12.91 17.12 -11.88
CA ARG A 544 14.33 16.78 -11.93
C ARG A 544 14.94 16.59 -10.53
N ARG A 545 14.55 17.40 -9.55
CA ARG A 545 14.94 17.18 -8.14
C ARG A 545 14.44 15.82 -7.65
N ASP A 546 13.23 15.46 -7.99
CA ASP A 546 12.68 14.15 -7.68
C ASP A 546 13.46 13.02 -8.38
N SER A 547 13.81 13.21 -9.66
CA SER A 547 14.62 12.27 -10.44
C SER A 547 16.02 12.08 -9.86
N MET A 548 16.63 13.13 -9.33
CA MET A 548 17.91 13.10 -8.59
C MET A 548 17.81 12.20 -7.36
N LEU A 549 16.76 12.34 -6.55
CA LEU A 549 16.53 11.48 -5.38
C LEU A 549 16.28 10.01 -5.75
N LEU A 550 15.61 9.76 -6.88
CA LEU A 550 15.45 8.40 -7.40
C LEU A 550 16.80 7.77 -7.80
N LEU A 551 17.69 8.52 -8.45
CA LEU A 551 19.04 8.05 -8.77
C LEU A 551 19.85 7.72 -7.52
N ILE A 552 19.74 8.54 -6.47
CA ILE A 552 20.35 8.27 -5.17
C ILE A 552 19.82 6.98 -4.56
N SER A 553 18.52 6.66 -4.73
CA SER A 553 17.94 5.43 -4.22
C SER A 553 18.48 4.16 -4.89
N PHE A 554 19.15 4.28 -6.05
CA PHE A 554 19.83 3.15 -6.70
C PHE A 554 21.24 2.91 -6.16
N LEU A 555 21.86 3.93 -5.58
CA LEU A 555 23.23 3.91 -5.06
C LEU A 555 23.28 3.60 -3.55
N PHE A 556 22.24 3.95 -2.81
CA PHE A 556 22.14 3.82 -1.36
C PHE A 556 20.88 3.04 -0.96
N PRO A 557 20.71 2.60 0.31
CA PRO A 557 19.56 1.79 0.71
C PRO A 557 18.22 2.40 0.29
N SER A 558 17.57 1.78 -0.69
CA SER A 558 16.42 2.32 -1.42
C SER A 558 15.26 2.74 -0.49
N ILE A 559 14.90 1.89 0.48
CA ILE A 559 13.81 2.18 1.42
C ILE A 559 14.06 3.46 2.20
N VAL A 560 15.30 3.67 2.68
CA VAL A 560 15.66 4.86 3.48
C VAL A 560 15.59 6.13 2.62
N ILE A 561 16.09 6.06 1.38
CA ILE A 561 16.07 7.22 0.46
C ILE A 561 14.63 7.56 0.04
N LEU A 562 13.79 6.57 -0.24
CA LEU A 562 12.38 6.79 -0.63
C LEU A 562 11.55 7.37 0.52
N ASP A 563 11.78 6.94 1.76
CA ASP A 563 11.15 7.54 2.95
C ASP A 563 11.64 8.99 3.16
N THR A 564 12.94 9.24 2.94
CA THR A 564 13.53 10.57 3.02
C THR A 564 12.95 11.49 1.95
N ARG A 565 12.84 11.03 0.70
CA ARG A 565 12.20 11.74 -0.42
C ARG A 565 10.80 12.22 -0.06
N ALA A 566 9.98 11.39 0.57
CA ALA A 566 8.62 11.76 0.99
C ALA A 566 8.57 12.87 2.06
N ASN A 567 9.68 13.11 2.78
CA ASN A 567 9.77 14.07 3.88
C ASN A 567 10.52 15.37 3.52
N ILE A 568 11.27 15.38 2.42
CA ILE A 568 12.10 16.54 2.01
C ILE A 568 11.25 17.79 1.69
N ASP A 569 10.10 17.60 1.03
CA ASP A 569 9.18 18.70 0.68
C ASP A 569 8.05 18.87 1.72
N SER A 570 8.21 18.29 2.91
CA SER A 570 7.23 18.40 3.98
C SER A 570 7.07 19.85 4.46
N LYS A 571 5.82 20.28 4.67
CA LYS A 571 5.53 21.59 5.29
C LYS A 571 5.97 21.67 6.76
N ILE A 572 6.28 20.53 7.39
CA ILE A 572 6.73 20.41 8.77
C ILE A 572 8.26 20.53 8.78
N ALA A 573 8.80 21.61 9.35
CA ALA A 573 10.23 21.90 9.34
C ALA A 573 11.08 20.78 9.94
N GLU A 574 10.62 20.17 11.05
CA GLU A 574 11.33 19.09 11.74
C GLU A 574 11.52 17.86 10.84
N ARG A 575 10.55 17.56 9.97
CA ARG A 575 10.65 16.43 9.03
C ARG A 575 11.66 16.70 7.93
N ARG A 576 11.73 17.95 7.43
CA ARG A 576 12.74 18.33 6.43
C ARG A 576 14.14 18.25 7.01
N VAL A 577 14.35 18.83 8.19
CA VAL A 577 15.66 18.78 8.88
C VAL A 577 16.09 17.34 9.11
N PHE A 578 15.20 16.48 9.60
CA PHE A 578 15.50 15.07 9.80
C PHE A 578 15.82 14.34 8.49
N ALA A 579 15.10 14.64 7.41
CA ALA A 579 15.37 14.09 6.08
C ALA A 579 16.75 14.48 5.56
N LEU A 580 17.13 15.76 5.70
CA LEU A 580 18.45 16.25 5.32
C LEU A 580 19.57 15.64 6.17
N GLU A 581 19.35 15.45 7.47
CA GLU A 581 20.30 14.80 8.38
C GLU A 581 20.54 13.32 7.99
N ILE A 582 19.48 12.60 7.58
CA ILE A 582 19.62 11.23 7.07
C ILE A 582 20.50 11.23 5.82
N LEU A 583 20.24 12.11 4.86
CA LEU A 583 21.05 12.21 3.64
C LEU A 583 22.49 12.59 3.96
N ASP A 584 22.71 13.54 4.87
CA ASP A 584 24.07 13.94 5.27
C ASP A 584 24.84 12.77 5.88
N ASN A 585 24.22 11.91 6.66
CA ASN A 585 24.89 10.74 7.24
C ASN A 585 25.10 9.59 6.26
N LEU A 586 24.28 9.48 5.23
CA LEU A 586 24.24 8.32 4.31
C LEU A 586 25.12 8.54 3.06
N LEU A 587 25.12 9.76 2.51
CA LEU A 587 25.78 10.07 1.25
C LEU A 587 27.32 10.14 1.41
N THR A 588 28.05 9.80 0.36
CA THR A 588 29.51 10.02 0.29
C THR A 588 29.85 11.51 0.22
N SER A 589 31.05 11.89 0.63
CA SER A 589 31.48 13.29 0.65
C SER A 589 31.38 13.99 -0.72
N GLU A 590 31.59 13.26 -1.81
CA GLU A 590 31.47 13.80 -3.17
C GLU A 590 30.00 14.13 -3.52
N ILE A 591 29.09 13.18 -3.28
CA ILE A 591 27.66 13.33 -3.59
C ILE A 591 27.02 14.39 -2.67
N LYS A 592 27.43 14.46 -1.39
CA LYS A 592 26.96 15.49 -0.46
C LYS A 592 27.15 16.90 -0.98
N GLN A 593 28.35 17.21 -1.48
CA GLN A 593 28.72 18.56 -1.95
C GLN A 593 27.86 19.04 -3.11
N THR A 594 27.28 18.12 -3.88
CA THR A 594 26.49 18.45 -5.07
C THR A 594 24.99 18.34 -4.84
N VAL A 595 24.54 17.45 -3.95
CA VAL A 595 23.12 17.16 -3.73
C VAL A 595 22.53 18.02 -2.61
N LEU A 596 23.21 18.13 -1.45
CA LEU A 596 22.63 18.82 -0.27
C LEU A 596 22.33 20.29 -0.54
N PRO A 597 23.16 21.09 -1.23
CA PRO A 597 22.85 22.48 -1.52
C PRO A 597 21.56 22.67 -2.33
N LEU A 598 21.20 21.68 -3.17
CA LEU A 598 20.00 21.72 -4.00
C LEU A 598 18.73 21.34 -3.23
N LEU A 599 18.87 20.69 -2.07
CA LEU A 599 17.75 20.22 -1.22
C LEU A 599 17.54 21.08 0.03
N ASP A 600 18.57 21.79 0.48
CA ASP A 600 18.52 22.62 1.69
C ASP A 600 17.71 23.91 1.47
N ASP A 601 17.32 24.56 2.56
CA ASP A 601 16.49 25.78 2.58
C ASP A 601 17.35 27.04 2.31
N LEU A 602 18.09 27.00 1.19
CA LEU A 602 18.96 28.08 0.72
C LEU A 602 18.25 28.94 -0.32
N THR A 603 18.64 30.21 -0.41
CA THR A 603 18.24 31.08 -1.54
C THR A 603 18.84 30.57 -2.85
N VAL A 604 18.23 30.93 -3.99
CA VAL A 604 18.77 30.56 -5.32
C VAL A 604 20.22 31.04 -5.48
N ALA A 605 20.53 32.24 -5.03
CA ALA A 605 21.88 32.78 -5.10
C ALA A 605 22.91 31.99 -4.28
N GLU A 606 22.56 31.60 -3.05
CA GLU A 606 23.42 30.76 -2.20
C GLU A 606 23.62 29.35 -2.81
N ARG A 607 22.57 28.76 -3.37
CA ARG A 607 22.69 27.47 -4.09
C ARG A 607 23.64 27.57 -5.28
N LEU A 608 23.48 28.58 -6.12
CA LEU A 608 24.34 28.79 -7.28
C LEU A 608 25.79 29.09 -6.87
N GLU A 609 26.02 29.82 -5.79
CA GLU A 609 27.35 30.07 -5.24
C GLU A 609 28.02 28.76 -4.81
N GLN A 610 27.32 27.90 -4.06
CA GLN A 610 27.88 26.62 -3.61
C GLN A 610 28.12 25.67 -4.79
N MET A 611 27.26 25.68 -5.84
CA MET A 611 27.40 24.85 -7.01
C MET A 611 28.46 25.37 -8.00
N SER A 612 28.89 26.64 -7.89
CA SER A 612 29.79 27.30 -8.85
C SER A 612 31.16 26.64 -9.00
N ILE A 613 31.65 25.95 -7.98
CA ILE A 613 32.95 25.26 -8.00
C ILE A 613 32.91 24.08 -9.02
N ARG A 614 31.83 23.31 -9.07
CA ARG A 614 31.74 22.12 -9.91
C ARG A 614 30.95 22.39 -11.20
N PHE A 615 29.91 23.21 -11.12
CA PHE A 615 29.01 23.54 -12.23
C PHE A 615 28.86 25.07 -12.37
N PRO A 616 29.90 25.78 -12.82
CA PRO A 616 29.87 27.23 -12.96
C PRO A 616 28.77 27.65 -13.95
N GLN A 617 28.02 28.68 -13.59
CA GLN A 617 26.97 29.28 -14.42
C GLN A 617 27.30 30.74 -14.73
N GLU A 618 27.13 31.10 -15.98
CA GLU A 618 27.28 32.50 -16.40
C GLU A 618 25.94 33.23 -16.18
N LYS A 619 25.99 34.42 -15.60
CA LYS A 619 24.84 35.30 -15.49
C LYS A 619 24.61 36.00 -16.81
N MET A 620 23.38 35.95 -17.32
CA MET A 620 22.98 36.50 -18.61
C MET A 620 21.84 37.48 -18.46
N ALA A 621 21.71 38.41 -19.42
CA ALA A 621 20.48 39.19 -19.56
C ALA A 621 19.31 38.28 -19.96
N ALA A 622 18.08 38.60 -19.53
CA ALA A 622 16.92 37.73 -19.72
C ALA A 622 16.68 37.32 -21.18
N GLU A 623 16.80 38.26 -22.12
CA GLU A 623 16.69 37.96 -23.55
C GLU A 623 17.80 37.04 -24.06
N GLU A 624 19.03 37.27 -23.65
CA GLU A 624 20.16 36.41 -23.99
C GLU A 624 19.99 35.01 -23.40
N ARG A 625 19.52 34.91 -22.15
CA ARG A 625 19.21 33.65 -21.51
C ARG A 625 18.11 32.90 -22.28
N PHE A 626 17.07 33.61 -22.71
CA PHE A 626 16.00 33.01 -23.51
C PHE A 626 16.54 32.41 -24.82
N HIS A 627 17.38 33.15 -25.56
CA HIS A 627 18.05 32.61 -26.74
C HIS A 627 18.91 31.39 -26.43
N ASN A 628 19.69 31.46 -25.36
CA ASN A 628 20.50 30.32 -24.90
C ASN A 628 19.64 29.07 -24.57
N ILE A 629 18.48 29.24 -23.92
CA ILE A 629 17.55 28.15 -23.63
C ILE A 629 17.03 27.51 -24.91
N VAL A 630 16.60 28.32 -25.89
CA VAL A 630 16.03 27.79 -27.14
C VAL A 630 17.10 27.11 -28.00
N ASP A 631 18.31 27.66 -28.08
CA ASP A 631 19.37 27.15 -28.96
C ASP A 631 20.03 25.88 -28.41
N ASN A 632 20.22 25.80 -27.08
CA ASN A 632 21.06 24.76 -26.49
C ASN A 632 20.29 23.69 -25.69
N HIS A 633 19.07 24.00 -25.22
CA HIS A 633 18.34 23.12 -24.29
C HIS A 633 16.94 22.72 -24.74
N PHE A 634 16.48 23.19 -25.92
CA PHE A 634 15.12 22.92 -26.39
C PHE A 634 14.82 21.41 -26.43
N ASP A 635 15.68 20.62 -27.03
CA ASP A 635 15.45 19.17 -27.20
C ASP A 635 15.57 18.36 -25.88
N GLN A 636 16.21 18.94 -24.84
CA GLN A 636 16.36 18.32 -23.51
C GLN A 636 15.28 18.75 -22.52
N ALA A 637 14.49 19.77 -22.87
CA ALA A 637 13.42 20.29 -22.04
C ALA A 637 12.17 19.39 -22.11
N PHE A 638 11.35 19.45 -21.09
CA PHE A 638 10.06 18.76 -21.06
C PHE A 638 9.12 19.33 -22.13
N PHE A 639 8.20 18.50 -22.62
CA PHE A 639 7.27 18.91 -23.70
C PHE A 639 6.49 20.20 -23.36
N TRP A 640 6.11 20.38 -22.10
CA TRP A 640 5.44 21.60 -21.65
C TRP A 640 6.36 22.82 -21.70
N THR A 641 7.59 22.69 -21.25
CA THR A 641 8.61 23.74 -21.30
C THR A 641 8.91 24.14 -22.75
N ARG A 642 9.04 23.14 -23.65
CA ARG A 642 9.19 23.35 -25.10
C ARG A 642 8.02 24.14 -25.70
N SER A 643 6.79 23.79 -25.32
CA SER A 643 5.59 24.56 -25.74
C SER A 643 5.61 25.99 -25.24
N CYS A 644 6.05 26.22 -23.98
CA CYS A 644 6.20 27.59 -23.45
C CYS A 644 7.30 28.38 -24.16
N MET A 645 8.40 27.75 -24.57
CA MET A 645 9.43 28.39 -25.41
C MET A 645 8.86 28.81 -26.78
N LEU A 646 8.16 27.92 -27.47
CA LEU A 646 7.50 28.22 -28.73
C LEU A 646 6.48 29.36 -28.60
N HIS A 647 5.71 29.33 -27.52
CA HIS A 647 4.77 30.44 -27.24
C HIS A 647 5.52 31.76 -27.08
N GLN A 648 6.63 31.78 -26.34
CA GLN A 648 7.43 32.99 -26.15
C GLN A 648 8.05 33.49 -27.45
N ILE A 649 8.53 32.61 -28.33
CA ILE A 649 9.02 32.95 -29.68
C ILE A 649 7.89 33.68 -30.48
N GLY A 650 6.66 33.15 -30.43
CA GLY A 650 5.51 33.79 -31.10
C GLY A 650 5.15 35.15 -30.55
N GLU A 651 5.21 35.34 -29.21
CA GLU A 651 4.96 36.65 -28.59
C GLU A 651 6.03 37.70 -28.90
N SER A 652 7.31 37.30 -28.99
CA SER A 652 8.41 38.20 -29.34
C SER A 652 8.35 38.67 -30.79
N LYS A 653 7.62 37.96 -31.66
CA LYS A 653 7.52 38.19 -33.10
C LYS A 653 8.89 38.25 -33.81
N SER A 654 9.92 37.67 -33.20
CA SER A 654 11.26 37.59 -33.75
C SER A 654 11.43 36.32 -34.56
N ALA A 655 11.93 36.42 -35.78
CA ALA A 655 12.18 35.27 -36.65
C ALA A 655 13.54 34.55 -36.35
N ILE A 656 14.26 34.93 -35.30
CA ILE A 656 15.57 34.38 -34.96
C ILE A 656 15.54 32.85 -34.83
N HIS A 657 14.45 32.31 -34.19
CA HIS A 657 14.28 30.88 -33.96
C HIS A 657 13.29 30.22 -34.92
N LEU A 658 13.11 30.74 -36.14
CA LEU A 658 12.15 30.22 -37.09
C LEU A 658 12.43 28.76 -37.45
N GLU A 659 13.70 28.38 -37.58
CA GLU A 659 14.11 26.98 -37.86
C GLU A 659 13.60 26.03 -36.75
N GLN A 660 13.72 26.42 -35.52
CA GLN A 660 13.22 25.60 -34.39
C GLN A 660 11.68 25.49 -34.40
N VAL A 661 10.96 26.53 -34.78
CA VAL A 661 9.50 26.50 -34.97
C VAL A 661 9.13 25.55 -36.11
N GLU A 662 9.83 25.60 -37.25
CA GLU A 662 9.57 24.72 -38.39
C GLU A 662 9.88 23.25 -38.07
N LYS A 663 10.95 22.97 -37.31
CA LYS A 663 11.25 21.64 -36.78
C LYS A 663 10.13 21.14 -35.89
N SER A 664 9.61 21.99 -35.00
CA SER A 664 8.55 21.68 -34.03
C SER A 664 7.18 21.40 -34.69
N LEU A 665 6.93 21.89 -35.89
CA LEU A 665 5.74 21.55 -36.67
C LEU A 665 5.62 20.04 -36.98
N ARG A 666 6.73 19.32 -36.99
CA ARG A 666 6.79 17.89 -37.26
C ARG A 666 6.93 17.07 -35.99
N ASP A 667 6.84 17.69 -34.83
CA ASP A 667 6.98 16.98 -33.55
C ASP A 667 5.88 15.93 -33.37
N ARG A 668 6.18 14.87 -32.65
CA ARG A 668 5.21 13.82 -32.34
C ARG A 668 4.16 14.27 -31.34
N GLU A 669 4.53 15.12 -30.39
CA GLU A 669 3.61 15.68 -29.39
C GLU A 669 2.68 16.71 -30.05
N SER A 670 1.38 16.45 -29.93
CA SER A 670 0.37 17.33 -30.53
C SER A 670 0.42 18.75 -30.00
N ILE A 671 0.68 18.92 -28.69
CA ILE A 671 0.75 20.25 -28.06
C ILE A 671 1.93 21.07 -28.59
N ILE A 672 3.04 20.41 -28.94
CA ILE A 672 4.18 21.11 -29.56
C ILE A 672 3.82 21.56 -30.97
N ARG A 673 3.20 20.67 -31.79
CA ARG A 673 2.74 21.05 -33.13
C ARG A 673 1.69 22.15 -33.08
N GLU A 674 0.72 22.04 -32.18
CA GLU A 674 -0.32 23.07 -31.97
C GLU A 674 0.30 24.44 -31.67
N THR A 675 1.22 24.48 -30.68
CA THR A 675 1.91 25.72 -30.31
C THR A 675 2.80 26.25 -31.43
N ALA A 676 3.46 25.36 -32.19
CA ALA A 676 4.27 25.74 -33.35
C ALA A 676 3.42 26.34 -34.47
N VAL A 677 2.23 25.79 -34.76
CA VAL A 677 1.25 26.38 -35.73
C VAL A 677 0.79 27.75 -35.25
N TRP A 678 0.46 27.91 -33.96
CA TRP A 678 0.13 29.20 -33.37
C TRP A 678 1.29 30.19 -33.47
N CYS A 679 2.51 29.79 -33.13
CA CYS A 679 3.72 30.60 -33.22
C CYS A 679 3.95 31.06 -34.68
N LEU A 680 3.86 30.12 -35.63
CA LEU A 680 3.99 30.44 -37.06
C LEU A 680 3.00 31.50 -37.53
N SER A 681 1.76 31.51 -36.98
CA SER A 681 0.74 32.51 -37.28
C SER A 681 1.10 33.92 -36.80
N LYS A 682 1.92 34.00 -35.75
CA LYS A 682 2.43 35.28 -35.21
C LYS A 682 3.62 35.82 -36.00
N LEU A 683 4.51 34.92 -36.42
CA LEU A 683 5.74 35.23 -37.16
C LEU A 683 5.45 35.53 -38.63
N ARG A 684 4.47 34.88 -39.26
CA ARG A 684 4.07 35.01 -40.67
C ARG A 684 5.21 35.00 -41.67
N PRO A 685 6.09 33.98 -41.66
CA PRO A 685 7.20 33.92 -42.63
C PRO A 685 6.71 33.72 -44.07
N PRO A 686 7.55 33.93 -45.09
CA PRO A 686 7.21 33.62 -46.45
C PRO A 686 6.74 32.17 -46.63
N GLY A 687 5.59 31.98 -47.31
CA GLY A 687 5.01 30.63 -47.50
C GLY A 687 4.10 30.15 -46.31
N PHE A 688 3.93 30.95 -45.28
CA PHE A 688 3.15 30.62 -44.10
C PHE A 688 1.75 30.06 -44.43
N ARG A 689 0.98 30.69 -45.38
CA ARG A 689 -0.38 30.22 -45.73
C ARG A 689 -0.36 28.78 -46.29
N LYS A 690 0.64 28.42 -47.09
CA LYS A 690 0.83 27.07 -47.66
C LYS A 690 1.15 26.07 -46.54
N THR A 691 2.05 26.42 -45.63
CA THR A 691 2.38 25.58 -44.49
C THR A 691 1.16 25.38 -43.60
N LEU A 692 0.39 26.44 -43.26
CA LEU A 692 -0.82 26.34 -42.43
C LEU A 692 -1.86 25.40 -43.03
N SER A 693 -2.06 25.41 -44.35
CA SER A 693 -3.05 24.54 -44.99
C SER A 693 -2.79 23.05 -44.79
N THR A 694 -1.55 22.63 -44.60
CA THR A 694 -1.23 21.22 -44.32
C THR A 694 -1.66 20.74 -42.92
N TYR A 695 -1.83 21.67 -41.96
CA TYR A 695 -2.23 21.35 -40.58
C TYR A 695 -3.75 21.44 -40.33
N ILE A 696 -4.54 21.92 -41.32
CA ILE A 696 -6.02 21.89 -41.29
C ILE A 696 -6.53 20.42 -41.22
N GLU A 697 -5.73 19.46 -41.69
CA GLU A 697 -6.02 18.03 -41.70
C GLU A 697 -5.07 17.23 -40.80
N ASP A 698 -4.39 17.87 -39.82
CA ASP A 698 -3.52 17.16 -38.87
C ASP A 698 -4.28 16.03 -38.17
N ARG A 699 -3.58 14.94 -37.86
CA ARG A 699 -4.12 13.78 -37.15
C ARG A 699 -4.73 14.13 -35.77
N SER A 700 -4.24 15.20 -35.12
CA SER A 700 -4.69 15.64 -33.79
C SER A 700 -5.77 16.73 -33.91
N VAL A 701 -6.87 16.56 -33.18
CA VAL A 701 -8.00 17.51 -33.14
C VAL A 701 -7.56 18.92 -32.70
N PRO A 702 -6.82 19.10 -31.57
CA PRO A 702 -6.37 20.43 -31.15
C PRO A 702 -5.54 21.17 -32.21
N VAL A 703 -4.63 20.46 -32.91
CA VAL A 703 -3.83 21.05 -33.98
C VAL A 703 -4.71 21.53 -35.14
N ARG A 704 -5.69 20.68 -35.57
CA ARG A 704 -6.65 21.03 -36.61
C ARG A 704 -7.46 22.28 -36.26
N ASP A 705 -7.95 22.30 -35.00
CA ASP A 705 -8.83 23.40 -34.54
C ASP A 705 -8.10 24.74 -34.51
N VAL A 706 -6.85 24.75 -34.03
CA VAL A 706 -6.01 25.95 -34.06
C VAL A 706 -5.70 26.38 -35.51
N ALA A 707 -5.32 25.43 -36.37
CA ALA A 707 -5.02 25.72 -37.78
C ALA A 707 -6.26 26.28 -38.51
N ARG A 708 -7.45 25.72 -38.30
CA ARG A 708 -8.74 26.21 -38.88
C ARG A 708 -9.13 27.57 -38.38
N ALA A 709 -8.99 27.83 -37.07
CA ALA A 709 -9.28 29.12 -36.47
C ALA A 709 -8.41 30.25 -37.05
N ILE A 710 -7.08 29.95 -37.21
CA ILE A 710 -6.13 30.88 -37.82
C ILE A 710 -6.48 31.08 -39.30
N HIS A 711 -6.78 30.04 -40.05
CA HIS A 711 -7.16 30.11 -41.46
C HIS A 711 -8.43 30.98 -41.69
N ALA A 712 -9.46 30.76 -40.88
CA ALA A 712 -10.69 31.55 -40.92
C ALA A 712 -10.44 33.04 -40.62
N THR A 713 -9.58 33.34 -39.63
CA THR A 713 -9.20 34.73 -39.31
C THR A 713 -8.46 35.42 -40.48
N LEU A 714 -7.62 34.69 -41.17
CA LEU A 714 -6.89 35.21 -42.34
C LEU A 714 -7.80 35.46 -43.55
N GLN A 715 -8.80 34.59 -43.76
CA GLN A 715 -9.81 34.79 -44.81
C GLN A 715 -10.73 35.99 -44.52
N ALA A 716 -11.05 36.22 -43.24
CA ALA A 716 -11.87 37.38 -42.82
C ALA A 716 -11.13 38.72 -42.93
N SER A 717 -9.79 38.71 -42.81
CA SER A 717 -8.94 39.90 -42.85
C SER A 717 -8.50 40.31 -44.28
N ASP A 718 -8.54 39.37 -45.24
CA ASP A 718 -8.25 39.63 -46.67
C ASP A 718 -9.33 38.99 -47.57
N PRO A 719 -10.47 39.67 -47.78
CA PRO A 719 -11.56 39.13 -48.62
C PRO A 719 -11.27 39.18 -50.14
N ALA A 720 -10.06 39.58 -50.55
CA ALA A 720 -9.72 39.75 -51.96
C ALA A 720 -8.30 39.25 -52.30
N GLU A 721 -8.15 37.93 -52.46
CA GLU A 721 -7.19 37.25 -53.35
C GLU A 721 -7.67 35.82 -53.65
#